data_ab40768027d50763fbcf39e3657006e2
#
_entry.id   ab40768027d50763fbcf39e3657006e2
#
_cell.length_a   1.000
_cell.length_b   1.000
_cell.length_c   1.000
_cell.angle_alpha   90.00
_cell.angle_beta   90.00
_cell.angle_gamma   90.00
#
_symmetry.space_group_name_H-M   'P 1'
#
loop_
_entity.id
_entity.type
_entity.pdbx_description
1 polymer ?
#
loop_
_entity_poly.entity_id
_entity_poly.type
_entity_poly.pdbx_seq_one_letter_code
_entity_poly.pdbx_strand_id
1 'polypeptide(L)'
;MDASDLIARLNARAAHWQSDQLARHPIECASATVRFVSAQYAPVGLAPGCVLQNVVHVANCHEALPAHAHAAHLWHAGDFSLARNHACLYRQLLEHTGQYLPTIDSPMFAEQAELLSTSTDLAACWLALSLSPGAYGPEILGAALFELQVPISPVVDALLRVSDATRGHPYLTARHDASRQAAQRHIEQAIGRMLGEPSIDSSAAVARIERGHRMSMDLQGAWHAAIARHVRERLLDPTVAMVELIRRKSRFAVGYHNRLKLADRPFDDYVVQDPEHFVRDLAHSRWIVRGHPEQSLLLTKLVAFGGPMFRVFSDKELDVMRAWIASLPAGASAGPSTNSSRVTTSTPYAQSVPREHRVAEREPVRAASGKVGPRELYHRLLNHENNSTVFDDARAFAETWLARAAGIAECGPDALPFADYTHERLRHWFEDRALHQAQSYAGPGQDIHKPREQVIEEAVQLCPMIFVDGGWVQRWTNAGHVETGIGTLLYKIFSDEIGNGDTQLNHPNIYRDLMRQMRIDLPDFRSRAFAMSELFSEAAFEVPAFWLSISQFPRRFLPETLGLNLAMELSGVGGAYRTARDELRHYQFDTRFVDLHNTIDNVSTGHSAMALQAIELYMDAALATASLAASSTQWRRVWTGFRALAIPRRRWKEVFAKSTYTV
;
A
#
# COMPACT_ATOMS: atom_id res chain seq x y z
N MET A 1 6.36 -26.02 -23.92
CA MET A 1 5.02 -26.11 -23.26
C MET A 1 4.26 -24.89 -23.64
N ASP A 2 3.05 -25.04 -24.12
CA ASP A 2 2.16 -23.93 -24.48
C ASP A 2 1.64 -23.22 -23.21
N ALA A 3 1.39 -21.93 -23.30
CA ALA A 3 0.83 -21.13 -22.20
C ALA A 3 -0.52 -21.69 -21.72
N SER A 4 -1.38 -22.13 -22.64
CA SER A 4 -2.70 -22.72 -22.34
C SER A 4 -2.59 -23.99 -21.50
N ASP A 5 -1.64 -24.87 -21.81
CA ASP A 5 -1.39 -26.10 -21.04
C ASP A 5 -0.88 -25.79 -19.63
N LEU A 6 -0.01 -24.79 -19.49
CA LEU A 6 0.48 -24.35 -18.18
C LEU A 6 -0.68 -23.81 -17.33
N ILE A 7 -1.48 -22.89 -17.87
CA ILE A 7 -2.61 -22.26 -17.18
C ILE A 7 -3.62 -23.33 -16.77
N ALA A 8 -3.99 -24.25 -17.64
CA ALA A 8 -4.92 -25.33 -17.32
C ALA A 8 -4.42 -26.19 -16.13
N ARG A 9 -3.13 -26.52 -16.11
CA ARG A 9 -2.53 -27.27 -14.97
C ARG A 9 -2.53 -26.47 -13.68
N LEU A 10 -2.22 -25.17 -13.73
CA LEU A 10 -2.24 -24.32 -12.54
C LEU A 10 -3.66 -24.14 -12.02
N ASN A 11 -4.66 -23.99 -12.89
CA ASN A 11 -6.07 -23.95 -12.51
C ASN A 11 -6.52 -25.24 -11.81
N ALA A 12 -6.20 -26.40 -12.38
CA ALA A 12 -6.53 -27.70 -11.77
C ALA A 12 -5.82 -27.90 -10.42
N ARG A 13 -4.56 -27.50 -10.32
CA ARG A 13 -3.77 -27.57 -9.09
C ARG A 13 -4.38 -26.71 -7.98
N ALA A 14 -4.74 -25.46 -8.28
CA ALA A 14 -5.37 -24.55 -7.31
C ALA A 14 -6.73 -25.09 -6.82
N ALA A 15 -7.58 -25.58 -7.72
CA ALA A 15 -8.88 -26.16 -7.37
C ALA A 15 -8.75 -27.39 -6.47
N HIS A 16 -7.85 -28.29 -6.80
CA HIS A 16 -7.56 -29.47 -5.96
C HIS A 16 -7.03 -29.08 -4.59
N TRP A 17 -6.09 -28.15 -4.54
CA TRP A 17 -5.51 -27.65 -3.31
C TRP A 17 -6.57 -26.97 -2.39
N GLN A 18 -7.48 -26.18 -2.94
CA GLN A 18 -8.57 -25.57 -2.15
C GLN A 18 -9.43 -26.62 -1.46
N SER A 19 -9.84 -27.66 -2.17
CA SER A 19 -10.64 -28.76 -1.63
C SER A 19 -9.88 -29.53 -0.53
N ASP A 20 -8.59 -29.79 -0.76
CA ASP A 20 -7.73 -30.48 0.18
C ASP A 20 -7.50 -29.66 1.47
N GLN A 21 -7.31 -28.34 1.37
CA GLN A 21 -7.14 -27.48 2.55
C GLN A 21 -8.37 -27.45 3.45
N LEU A 22 -9.57 -27.40 2.88
CA LEU A 22 -10.81 -27.47 3.66
C LEU A 22 -10.98 -28.80 4.37
N ALA A 23 -10.60 -29.90 3.71
CA ALA A 23 -10.69 -31.23 4.31
C ALA A 23 -9.66 -31.44 5.45
N ARG A 24 -8.44 -30.92 5.28
CA ARG A 24 -7.35 -31.11 6.27
C ARG A 24 -7.46 -30.19 7.49
N HIS A 25 -8.05 -29.03 7.33
CA HIS A 25 -8.07 -27.98 8.35
C HIS A 25 -9.49 -27.53 8.69
N PRO A 26 -10.36 -28.43 9.18
CA PRO A 26 -11.68 -28.04 9.66
C PRO A 26 -11.52 -27.11 10.87
N ILE A 27 -12.20 -25.96 10.83
CA ILE A 27 -12.20 -24.97 11.91
C ILE A 27 -13.63 -24.80 12.40
N GLU A 28 -13.82 -24.94 13.70
CA GLU A 28 -15.12 -24.71 14.33
C GLU A 28 -15.50 -23.22 14.29
N CYS A 29 -16.73 -22.95 13.86
CA CYS A 29 -17.25 -21.59 13.74
C CYS A 29 -17.76 -21.07 15.08
N ALA A 30 -16.84 -20.60 15.92
CA ALA A 30 -17.16 -19.84 17.11
C ALA A 30 -16.84 -18.35 16.89
N SER A 31 -17.52 -17.46 17.57
CA SER A 31 -17.30 -16.01 17.49
C SER A 31 -15.84 -15.60 17.76
N ALA A 32 -15.20 -16.26 18.74
CA ALA A 32 -13.77 -16.05 19.04
C ALA A 32 -12.87 -16.51 17.88
N THR A 33 -13.21 -17.64 17.25
CA THR A 33 -12.49 -18.17 16.09
C THR A 33 -12.57 -17.23 14.91
N VAL A 34 -13.77 -16.71 14.59
CA VAL A 34 -13.95 -15.72 13.49
C VAL A 34 -13.09 -14.49 13.70
N ARG A 35 -13.12 -13.91 14.90
CA ARG A 35 -12.30 -12.75 15.26
C ARG A 35 -10.81 -13.05 15.13
N PHE A 36 -10.36 -14.14 15.72
CA PHE A 36 -8.94 -14.52 15.67
C PHE A 36 -8.48 -14.76 14.23
N VAL A 37 -9.17 -15.59 13.46
CA VAL A 37 -8.77 -15.96 12.10
C VAL A 37 -8.81 -14.73 11.17
N SER A 38 -9.81 -13.84 11.31
CA SER A 38 -9.84 -12.59 10.56
C SER A 38 -8.64 -11.69 10.88
N ALA A 39 -8.25 -11.55 12.16
CA ALA A 39 -7.05 -10.80 12.51
C ALA A 39 -5.79 -11.43 11.90
N GLN A 40 -5.67 -12.75 11.98
CA GLN A 40 -4.50 -13.46 11.45
C GLN A 40 -4.36 -13.38 9.92
N TYR A 41 -5.47 -13.21 9.20
CA TYR A 41 -5.47 -13.03 7.75
C TYR A 41 -5.21 -11.57 7.31
N ALA A 42 -5.20 -10.62 8.25
CA ALA A 42 -5.08 -9.19 7.96
C ALA A 42 -3.86 -8.80 7.11
N PRO A 43 -2.65 -9.37 7.28
CA PRO A 43 -1.53 -9.04 6.41
C PRO A 43 -1.80 -9.28 4.92
N VAL A 44 -2.55 -10.33 4.58
CA VAL A 44 -2.95 -10.63 3.20
C VAL A 44 -4.20 -9.84 2.81
N GLY A 45 -5.20 -9.80 3.68
CA GLY A 45 -6.48 -9.14 3.41
C GLY A 45 -6.40 -7.63 3.23
N LEU A 46 -5.42 -6.96 3.87
CA LEU A 46 -5.16 -5.52 3.77
C LEU A 46 -4.14 -5.15 2.68
N ALA A 47 -3.50 -6.13 2.03
CA ALA A 47 -2.56 -5.91 0.94
C ALA A 47 -2.92 -6.73 -0.33
N PRO A 48 -4.18 -6.73 -0.77
CA PRO A 48 -4.57 -7.50 -1.95
C PRO A 48 -3.86 -6.96 -3.19
N GLY A 49 -3.35 -7.87 -4.02
CA GLY A 49 -2.62 -7.50 -5.24
C GLY A 49 -1.23 -6.90 -5.01
N CYS A 50 -0.71 -6.89 -3.78
CA CYS A 50 0.60 -6.27 -3.49
C CYS A 50 1.75 -6.90 -4.29
N VAL A 51 1.62 -8.13 -4.76
CA VAL A 51 2.60 -8.77 -5.64
C VAL A 51 2.73 -8.06 -6.99
N LEU A 52 1.67 -7.36 -7.44
CA LEU A 52 1.61 -6.63 -8.71
C LEU A 52 1.97 -5.14 -8.58
N GLN A 53 2.04 -4.58 -7.38
CA GLN A 53 2.09 -3.13 -7.12
C GLN A 53 3.21 -2.36 -7.82
N ASN A 54 4.31 -3.01 -8.17
CA ASN A 54 5.46 -2.40 -8.85
C ASN A 54 5.76 -3.03 -10.23
N VAL A 55 4.91 -3.93 -10.73
CA VAL A 55 5.10 -4.57 -12.04
C VAL A 55 5.01 -3.53 -13.15
N VAL A 56 4.13 -2.55 -12.98
CA VAL A 56 3.99 -1.42 -13.90
C VAL A 56 4.64 -0.17 -13.31
N HIS A 57 5.53 0.41 -14.08
CA HIS A 57 6.15 1.69 -13.80
C HIS A 57 6.51 2.37 -15.14
N VAL A 58 6.88 3.64 -15.10
CA VAL A 58 7.08 4.42 -16.35
C VAL A 58 8.14 3.85 -17.28
N ALA A 59 9.10 3.08 -16.78
CA ALA A 59 10.10 2.45 -17.65
C ALA A 59 9.55 1.31 -18.51
N ASN A 60 8.39 0.71 -18.18
CA ASN A 60 7.87 -0.46 -18.88
C ASN A 60 6.37 -0.39 -19.24
N CYS A 61 5.65 0.64 -18.79
CA CYS A 61 4.20 0.78 -18.98
C CYS A 61 3.75 0.77 -20.46
N HIS A 62 4.67 1.00 -21.38
CA HIS A 62 4.45 1.00 -22.82
C HIS A 62 4.41 -0.42 -23.43
N GLU A 63 4.73 -1.45 -22.66
CA GLU A 63 4.76 -2.86 -23.08
C GLU A 63 3.43 -3.56 -22.72
N ALA A 64 3.05 -4.56 -23.52
CA ALA A 64 1.77 -5.25 -23.36
C ALA A 64 1.68 -6.09 -22.06
N LEU A 65 2.78 -6.72 -21.63
CA LEU A 65 2.79 -7.57 -20.44
C LEU A 65 2.50 -6.73 -19.18
N PRO A 66 3.23 -5.65 -18.89
CA PRO A 66 2.91 -4.77 -17.75
C PRO A 66 1.50 -4.16 -17.84
N ALA A 67 1.01 -3.81 -19.04
CA ALA A 67 -0.36 -3.29 -19.21
C ALA A 67 -1.41 -4.31 -18.73
N HIS A 68 -1.27 -5.58 -19.05
CA HIS A 68 -2.14 -6.63 -18.53
C HIS A 68 -2.02 -6.81 -17.02
N ALA A 69 -0.80 -6.79 -16.47
CA ALA A 69 -0.60 -6.88 -15.02
C ALA A 69 -1.25 -5.68 -14.29
N HIS A 70 -1.18 -4.48 -14.87
CA HIS A 70 -1.85 -3.29 -14.37
C HIS A 70 -3.38 -3.45 -14.34
N ALA A 71 -3.98 -3.92 -15.44
CA ALA A 71 -5.41 -4.17 -15.50
C ALA A 71 -5.90 -5.17 -14.44
N ALA A 72 -5.09 -6.20 -14.13
CA ALA A 72 -5.38 -7.12 -13.03
C ALA A 72 -5.24 -6.45 -11.66
N HIS A 73 -4.26 -5.55 -11.46
CA HIS A 73 -4.07 -4.83 -10.21
C HIS A 73 -5.21 -3.84 -9.93
N LEU A 74 -5.79 -3.22 -10.95
CA LEU A 74 -6.96 -2.32 -10.82
C LEU A 74 -8.15 -3.00 -10.17
N TRP A 75 -8.40 -4.28 -10.43
CA TRP A 75 -9.45 -5.04 -9.78
C TRP A 75 -9.26 -5.08 -8.25
N HIS A 76 -8.04 -5.30 -7.75
CA HIS A 76 -7.76 -5.27 -6.32
C HIS A 76 -7.97 -3.87 -5.72
N ALA A 77 -7.65 -2.83 -6.47
CA ALA A 77 -7.86 -1.43 -6.09
C ALA A 77 -9.33 -0.97 -6.20
N GLY A 78 -10.24 -1.83 -6.68
CA GLY A 78 -11.66 -1.51 -6.81
C GLY A 78 -11.98 -0.57 -7.96
N ASP A 79 -11.18 -0.55 -9.03
CA ASP A 79 -11.30 0.34 -10.19
C ASP A 79 -11.51 1.80 -9.76
N PHE A 80 -10.61 2.29 -8.90
CA PHE A 80 -10.60 3.64 -8.33
C PHE A 80 -11.80 3.99 -7.46
N SER A 81 -12.50 3.00 -6.91
CA SER A 81 -13.60 3.18 -5.96
C SER A 81 -13.22 2.63 -4.59
N LEU A 82 -13.06 3.48 -3.58
CA LEU A 82 -12.79 3.05 -2.21
C LEU A 82 -13.87 2.10 -1.67
N ALA A 83 -15.13 2.29 -2.11
CA ALA A 83 -16.23 1.40 -1.73
C ALA A 83 -16.10 -0.02 -2.31
N ARG A 84 -15.30 -0.20 -3.36
CA ARG A 84 -15.00 -1.49 -3.99
C ARG A 84 -13.56 -1.94 -3.76
N ASN A 85 -12.71 -1.10 -3.17
CA ASN A 85 -11.33 -1.42 -2.88
C ASN A 85 -11.25 -2.57 -1.85
N HIS A 86 -10.57 -3.64 -2.21
CA HIS A 86 -10.58 -4.87 -1.43
C HIS A 86 -9.92 -4.70 -0.05
N ALA A 87 -8.88 -3.88 0.08
CA ALA A 87 -8.27 -3.58 1.38
C ALA A 87 -9.22 -2.78 2.28
N CYS A 88 -9.94 -1.79 1.71
CA CYS A 88 -10.96 -1.03 2.44
C CYS A 88 -12.11 -1.94 2.92
N LEU A 89 -12.58 -2.82 2.05
CA LEU A 89 -13.63 -3.78 2.40
C LEU A 89 -13.17 -4.75 3.48
N TYR A 90 -11.91 -5.20 3.43
CA TYR A 90 -11.36 -6.07 4.48
C TYR A 90 -11.19 -5.33 5.81
N ARG A 91 -10.79 -4.07 5.80
CA ARG A 91 -10.74 -3.22 6.99
C ARG A 91 -12.12 -3.08 7.63
N GLN A 92 -13.16 -2.83 6.82
CA GLN A 92 -14.54 -2.79 7.31
C GLN A 92 -14.98 -4.13 7.94
N LEU A 93 -14.56 -5.26 7.36
CA LEU A 93 -14.81 -6.58 7.94
C LEU A 93 -14.14 -6.75 9.32
N LEU A 94 -12.89 -6.30 9.47
CA LEU A 94 -12.18 -6.32 10.75
C LEU A 94 -12.91 -5.45 11.80
N GLU A 95 -13.28 -4.24 11.44
CA GLU A 95 -14.02 -3.32 12.30
C GLU A 95 -15.41 -3.89 12.68
N HIS A 96 -16.10 -4.49 11.72
CA HIS A 96 -17.37 -5.16 11.95
C HIS A 96 -17.25 -6.33 12.96
N THR A 97 -16.11 -7.02 12.97
CA THR A 97 -15.79 -8.05 13.97
C THR A 97 -15.17 -7.50 15.26
N GLY A 98 -15.13 -6.17 15.41
CA GLY A 98 -14.61 -5.46 16.60
C GLY A 98 -13.10 -5.48 16.70
N GLN A 99 -12.39 -5.41 15.58
CA GLN A 99 -10.94 -5.39 15.50
C GLN A 99 -10.45 -4.12 14.81
N TYR A 100 -9.54 -3.42 15.46
CA TYR A 100 -8.98 -2.15 15.03
C TYR A 100 -7.47 -2.28 14.95
N LEU A 101 -6.97 -2.69 13.79
CA LEU A 101 -5.54 -2.81 13.53
C LEU A 101 -4.99 -1.48 12.99
N PRO A 102 -3.71 -1.17 13.28
CA PRO A 102 -3.02 -0.05 12.63
C PRO A 102 -3.04 -0.17 11.12
N THR A 103 -2.72 0.90 10.41
CA THR A 103 -2.56 0.85 8.96
C THR A 103 -1.38 -0.06 8.59
N ILE A 104 -1.51 -0.81 7.49
CA ILE A 104 -0.54 -1.84 7.09
C ILE A 104 0.87 -1.28 6.85
N ASP A 105 0.94 -0.01 6.52
CA ASP A 105 2.17 0.74 6.28
C ASP A 105 2.78 1.35 7.54
N SER A 106 2.15 1.16 8.70
CA SER A 106 2.66 1.59 10.01
C SER A 106 3.61 0.56 10.60
N PRO A 107 4.74 0.97 11.21
CA PRO A 107 5.57 0.06 12.00
C PRO A 107 4.79 -0.69 13.09
N MET A 108 3.77 -0.05 13.66
CA MET A 108 2.90 -0.65 14.68
C MET A 108 2.12 -1.87 14.16
N PHE A 109 1.86 -1.96 12.85
CA PHE A 109 1.21 -3.14 12.28
C PHE A 109 2.14 -4.36 12.32
N ALA A 110 3.42 -4.18 11.96
CA ALA A 110 4.41 -5.24 12.00
C ALA A 110 4.74 -5.71 13.44
N GLU A 111 4.53 -4.83 14.41
CA GLU A 111 4.79 -5.08 15.84
C GLU A 111 3.58 -5.67 16.60
N GLN A 112 2.48 -6.01 15.90
CA GLN A 112 1.31 -6.60 16.56
C GLN A 112 1.63 -7.97 17.15
N ALA A 113 1.77 -8.02 18.48
CA ALA A 113 2.09 -9.25 19.21
C ALA A 113 1.01 -10.33 19.10
N GLU A 114 -0.20 -9.97 18.69
CA GLU A 114 -1.33 -10.88 18.52
C GLU A 114 -1.28 -11.66 17.20
N LEU A 115 -0.48 -11.18 16.22
CA LEU A 115 -0.29 -11.86 14.94
C LEU A 115 0.75 -12.99 15.09
N LEU A 116 0.41 -14.17 14.58
CA LEU A 116 1.38 -15.25 14.47
C LEU A 116 2.43 -14.90 13.42
N SER A 117 3.66 -15.34 13.60
CA SER A 117 4.73 -15.11 12.62
C SER A 117 4.36 -15.59 11.21
N THR A 118 3.68 -16.73 11.11
CA THR A 118 3.19 -17.27 9.84
C THR A 118 2.11 -16.43 9.17
N SER A 119 1.46 -15.52 9.89
CA SER A 119 0.41 -14.65 9.32
C SER A 119 0.96 -13.59 8.37
N THR A 120 2.23 -13.23 8.52
CA THR A 120 2.90 -12.24 7.68
C THR A 120 3.65 -12.85 6.49
N ASP A 121 3.97 -14.15 6.53
CA ASP A 121 4.90 -14.78 5.59
C ASP A 121 4.49 -14.63 4.12
N LEU A 122 3.22 -14.87 3.79
CA LEU A 122 2.74 -14.77 2.41
C LEU A 122 2.77 -13.33 1.90
N ALA A 123 2.23 -12.39 2.66
CA ALA A 123 2.22 -10.97 2.28
C ALA A 123 3.64 -10.41 2.18
N ALA A 124 4.52 -10.72 3.13
CA ALA A 124 5.92 -10.31 3.11
C ALA A 124 6.67 -10.88 1.89
N CYS A 125 6.40 -12.13 1.53
CA CYS A 125 6.97 -12.74 0.34
C CYS A 125 6.50 -12.04 -0.95
N TRP A 126 5.21 -11.77 -1.09
CA TRP A 126 4.65 -11.05 -2.23
C TRP A 126 5.18 -9.61 -2.33
N LEU A 127 5.26 -8.91 -1.21
CA LEU A 127 5.88 -7.58 -1.15
C LEU A 127 7.36 -7.62 -1.57
N ALA A 128 8.12 -8.61 -1.09
CA ALA A 128 9.54 -8.77 -1.44
C ALA A 128 9.73 -9.02 -2.95
N LEU A 129 8.92 -9.90 -3.55
CA LEU A 129 8.95 -10.14 -5.00
C LEU A 129 8.64 -8.86 -5.78
N SER A 130 7.67 -8.07 -5.33
CA SER A 130 7.25 -6.83 -6.01
C SER A 130 8.33 -5.74 -6.04
N LEU A 131 9.38 -5.84 -5.21
CA LEU A 131 10.48 -4.87 -5.20
C LEU A 131 11.41 -4.98 -6.42
N SER A 132 11.44 -6.15 -7.07
CA SER A 132 12.31 -6.42 -8.21
C SER A 132 11.54 -7.15 -9.33
N PRO A 133 10.55 -6.51 -9.95
CA PRO A 133 9.69 -7.15 -10.96
C PRO A 133 10.43 -7.56 -12.21
N GLY A 134 11.53 -6.91 -12.58
CA GLY A 134 12.38 -7.32 -13.69
C GLY A 134 13.10 -8.65 -13.41
N ALA A 135 13.58 -8.84 -12.18
CA ALA A 135 14.23 -10.08 -11.78
C ALA A 135 13.24 -11.23 -11.54
N TYR A 136 12.09 -10.97 -10.93
CA TYR A 136 11.13 -11.98 -10.47
C TYR A 136 9.80 -11.98 -11.24
N GLY A 137 9.74 -11.37 -12.42
CA GLY A 137 8.51 -11.30 -13.22
C GLY A 137 7.76 -12.62 -13.39
N PRO A 138 8.42 -13.74 -13.77
CA PRO A 138 7.74 -15.03 -13.87
C PRO A 138 7.13 -15.50 -12.55
N GLU A 139 7.85 -15.42 -11.43
CA GLU A 139 7.36 -15.78 -10.10
C GLU A 139 6.19 -14.90 -9.67
N ILE A 140 6.24 -13.60 -9.97
CA ILE A 140 5.17 -12.63 -9.70
C ILE A 140 3.90 -13.02 -10.44
N LEU A 141 3.98 -13.34 -11.73
CA LEU A 141 2.83 -13.78 -12.52
C LEU A 141 2.21 -15.08 -11.97
N GLY A 142 3.06 -16.03 -11.54
CA GLY A 142 2.59 -17.26 -10.89
C GLY A 142 1.87 -16.99 -9.57
N ALA A 143 2.40 -16.12 -8.72
CA ALA A 143 1.81 -15.73 -7.46
C ALA A 143 0.51 -14.94 -7.65
N ALA A 144 0.46 -14.01 -8.62
CA ALA A 144 -0.73 -13.24 -8.95
C ALA A 144 -1.86 -14.14 -9.50
N LEU A 145 -1.50 -15.12 -10.35
CA LEU A 145 -2.48 -16.11 -10.82
C LEU A 145 -3.06 -16.88 -9.64
N PHE A 146 -2.22 -17.34 -8.70
CA PHE A 146 -2.70 -18.02 -7.49
C PHE A 146 -3.66 -17.14 -6.68
N GLU A 147 -3.33 -15.87 -6.44
CA GLU A 147 -4.19 -14.95 -5.69
C GLU A 147 -5.56 -14.76 -6.36
N LEU A 148 -5.62 -14.72 -7.70
CA LEU A 148 -6.87 -14.60 -8.44
C LEU A 148 -7.67 -15.90 -8.50
N GLN A 149 -7.02 -17.06 -8.47
CA GLN A 149 -7.67 -18.37 -8.38
C GLN A 149 -8.20 -18.65 -6.96
N VAL A 150 -7.50 -18.14 -5.95
CA VAL A 150 -7.81 -18.30 -4.52
C VAL A 150 -7.96 -16.91 -3.88
N PRO A 151 -9.03 -16.18 -4.24
CA PRO A 151 -9.18 -14.77 -3.87
C PRO A 151 -9.31 -14.53 -2.35
N ILE A 152 -9.79 -15.53 -1.63
CA ILE A 152 -9.79 -15.58 -0.16
C ILE A 152 -9.26 -16.97 0.21
N SER A 153 -8.47 -17.05 1.29
CA SER A 153 -8.08 -18.34 1.85
C SER A 153 -9.31 -19.25 2.03
N PRO A 154 -9.31 -20.51 1.56
CA PRO A 154 -10.47 -21.38 1.62
C PRO A 154 -11.02 -21.54 3.05
N VAL A 155 -10.13 -21.61 4.02
CA VAL A 155 -10.48 -21.73 5.45
C VAL A 155 -11.15 -20.44 5.96
N VAL A 156 -10.65 -19.28 5.55
CA VAL A 156 -11.22 -17.96 5.90
C VAL A 156 -12.58 -17.79 5.23
N ASP A 157 -12.70 -18.08 3.94
CA ASP A 157 -13.93 -17.92 3.16
C ASP A 157 -15.05 -18.80 3.74
N ALA A 158 -14.75 -20.07 4.03
CA ALA A 158 -15.70 -20.99 4.65
C ALA A 158 -16.17 -20.48 6.02
N LEU A 159 -15.26 -20.02 6.87
CA LEU A 159 -15.56 -19.51 8.20
C LEU A 159 -16.42 -18.24 8.15
N LEU A 160 -16.08 -17.29 7.30
CA LEU A 160 -16.79 -16.02 7.16
C LEU A 160 -18.21 -16.20 6.58
N ARG A 161 -18.41 -17.19 5.68
CA ARG A 161 -19.73 -17.50 5.11
C ARG A 161 -20.69 -18.17 6.06
N VAL A 162 -20.18 -18.98 6.99
CA VAL A 162 -20.99 -19.70 7.97
C VAL A 162 -21.34 -18.82 9.17
N SER A 163 -20.49 -17.86 9.52
CA SER A 163 -20.69 -16.97 10.66
C SER A 163 -21.83 -15.98 10.41
N ASP A 164 -22.80 -15.92 11.33
CA ASP A 164 -23.90 -14.94 11.27
C ASP A 164 -23.40 -13.48 11.32
N ALA A 165 -22.26 -13.24 11.96
CA ALA A 165 -21.67 -11.91 12.04
C ALA A 165 -21.08 -11.41 10.72
N THR A 166 -20.64 -12.29 9.83
CA THR A 166 -19.90 -11.91 8.62
C THR A 166 -20.56 -12.38 7.31
N ARG A 167 -21.57 -13.23 7.41
CA ARG A 167 -22.34 -13.71 6.26
C ARG A 167 -22.93 -12.52 5.47
N GLY A 168 -22.64 -12.48 4.17
CA GLY A 168 -23.12 -11.41 3.30
C GLY A 168 -22.31 -10.09 3.38
N HIS A 169 -21.19 -10.06 4.10
CA HIS A 169 -20.33 -8.88 4.12
C HIS A 169 -19.81 -8.56 2.71
N PRO A 170 -19.78 -7.27 2.28
CA PRO A 170 -19.39 -6.86 0.91
C PRO A 170 -18.03 -7.40 0.47
N TYR A 171 -17.09 -7.59 1.37
CA TYR A 171 -15.79 -8.19 1.06
C TYR A 171 -15.92 -9.57 0.40
N LEU A 172 -16.81 -10.45 0.91
CA LEU A 172 -17.00 -11.78 0.36
C LEU A 172 -17.56 -11.73 -1.07
N THR A 173 -18.46 -10.79 -1.34
CA THR A 173 -19.04 -10.62 -2.68
C THR A 173 -18.03 -10.05 -3.66
N ALA A 174 -17.30 -8.99 -3.26
CA ALA A 174 -16.32 -8.31 -4.12
C ALA A 174 -15.16 -9.24 -4.54
N ARG A 175 -14.70 -10.11 -3.65
CA ARG A 175 -13.62 -11.07 -3.96
C ARG A 175 -14.04 -12.21 -4.88
N HIS A 176 -15.35 -12.44 -5.06
CA HIS A 176 -15.90 -13.50 -5.89
C HIS A 176 -16.76 -13.01 -7.06
N ASP A 177 -16.74 -11.72 -7.34
CA ASP A 177 -17.54 -11.16 -8.44
C ASP A 177 -17.05 -11.61 -9.84
N ALA A 178 -17.85 -11.34 -10.86
CA ALA A 178 -17.52 -11.73 -12.23
C ALA A 178 -16.29 -10.99 -12.79
N SER A 179 -15.97 -9.81 -12.26
CA SER A 179 -14.82 -9.01 -12.71
C SER A 179 -13.48 -9.65 -12.33
N ARG A 180 -13.45 -10.52 -11.30
CA ARG A 180 -12.29 -11.36 -10.97
C ARG A 180 -11.83 -12.20 -12.14
N GLN A 181 -12.77 -12.77 -12.91
CA GLN A 181 -12.42 -13.59 -14.08
C GLN A 181 -11.75 -12.75 -15.17
N ALA A 182 -12.14 -11.48 -15.30
CA ALA A 182 -11.48 -10.55 -16.22
C ALA A 182 -10.04 -10.27 -15.75
N ALA A 183 -9.83 -9.98 -14.46
CA ALA A 183 -8.51 -9.79 -13.88
C ALA A 183 -7.62 -11.05 -14.06
N GLN A 184 -8.18 -12.25 -13.85
CA GLN A 184 -7.47 -13.50 -14.07
C GLN A 184 -7.05 -13.67 -15.53
N ARG A 185 -7.95 -13.40 -16.50
CA ARG A 185 -7.59 -13.42 -17.94
C ARG A 185 -6.48 -12.45 -18.28
N HIS A 186 -6.39 -11.31 -17.66
CA HIS A 186 -5.26 -10.39 -17.86
C HIS A 186 -3.94 -11.01 -17.40
N ILE A 187 -3.88 -11.69 -16.25
CA ILE A 187 -2.66 -12.39 -15.82
C ILE A 187 -2.33 -13.55 -16.76
N GLU A 188 -3.33 -14.30 -17.22
CA GLU A 188 -3.15 -15.38 -18.20
C GLU A 188 -2.59 -14.85 -19.54
N GLN A 189 -3.07 -13.67 -19.98
CA GLN A 189 -2.54 -12.98 -21.16
C GLN A 189 -1.10 -12.49 -20.94
N ALA A 190 -0.78 -11.96 -19.75
CA ALA A 190 0.60 -11.58 -19.41
C ALA A 190 1.56 -12.79 -19.44
N ILE A 191 1.13 -13.94 -18.92
CA ILE A 191 1.87 -15.20 -19.03
C ILE A 191 2.06 -15.60 -20.49
N GLY A 192 1.00 -15.54 -21.30
CA GLY A 192 1.07 -15.84 -22.73
C GLY A 192 2.05 -14.93 -23.48
N ARG A 193 2.04 -13.62 -23.18
CA ARG A 193 2.99 -12.66 -23.75
C ARG A 193 4.43 -12.97 -23.36
N MET A 194 4.67 -13.27 -22.08
CA MET A 194 6.01 -13.64 -21.59
C MET A 194 6.55 -14.89 -22.30
N LEU A 195 5.75 -15.95 -22.40
CA LEU A 195 6.17 -17.20 -23.01
C LEU A 195 6.29 -17.12 -24.55
N GLY A 196 5.63 -16.16 -25.17
CA GLY A 196 5.73 -15.87 -26.61
C GLY A 196 6.89 -14.94 -26.99
N GLU A 197 7.61 -14.37 -26.02
CA GLU A 197 8.74 -13.47 -26.29
C GLU A 197 9.98 -14.25 -26.74
N PRO A 198 10.51 -14.01 -27.95
CA PRO A 198 11.62 -14.79 -28.48
C PRO A 198 12.93 -14.73 -27.68
N SER A 199 13.11 -13.68 -26.91
CA SER A 199 14.29 -13.45 -26.06
C SER A 199 14.25 -14.23 -24.74
N ILE A 200 13.09 -14.82 -24.38
CA ILE A 200 12.88 -15.53 -23.12
C ILE A 200 13.00 -17.04 -23.32
N ASP A 201 13.77 -17.69 -22.46
CA ASP A 201 13.73 -19.15 -22.34
C ASP A 201 12.39 -19.58 -21.73
N SER A 202 11.46 -19.99 -22.59
CA SER A 202 10.12 -20.40 -22.21
C SER A 202 10.11 -21.55 -21.20
N SER A 203 11.07 -22.48 -21.25
CA SER A 203 11.16 -23.60 -20.30
C SER A 203 11.55 -23.12 -18.91
N ALA A 204 12.54 -22.25 -18.81
CA ALA A 204 12.94 -21.62 -17.57
C ALA A 204 11.83 -20.72 -16.99
N ALA A 205 11.16 -19.95 -17.86
CA ALA A 205 10.05 -19.09 -17.46
C ALA A 205 8.87 -19.89 -16.89
N VAL A 206 8.47 -20.99 -17.53
CA VAL A 206 7.44 -21.91 -17.04
C VAL A 206 7.78 -22.43 -15.65
N ALA A 207 9.00 -22.92 -15.44
CA ALA A 207 9.42 -23.45 -14.13
C ALA A 207 9.38 -22.38 -13.04
N ARG A 208 9.68 -21.12 -13.38
CA ARG A 208 9.65 -19.97 -12.47
C ARG A 208 8.22 -19.53 -12.16
N ILE A 209 7.32 -19.51 -13.13
CA ILE A 209 5.87 -19.24 -12.92
C ILE A 209 5.30 -20.30 -11.98
N GLU A 210 5.57 -21.58 -12.23
CA GLU A 210 5.14 -22.66 -11.34
C GLU A 210 5.71 -22.55 -9.94
N ARG A 211 6.93 -22.05 -9.79
CA ARG A 211 7.56 -21.79 -8.49
C ARG A 211 6.81 -20.71 -7.70
N GLY A 212 6.51 -19.56 -8.31
CA GLY A 212 5.76 -18.48 -7.66
C GLY A 212 4.37 -18.93 -7.23
N HIS A 213 3.68 -19.66 -8.09
CA HIS A 213 2.37 -20.24 -7.78
C HIS A 213 2.43 -21.24 -6.61
N ARG A 214 3.39 -22.20 -6.66
CA ARG A 214 3.56 -23.20 -5.61
C ARG A 214 3.96 -22.61 -4.28
N MET A 215 4.90 -21.67 -4.29
CA MET A 215 5.35 -20.96 -3.09
C MET A 215 4.17 -20.28 -2.38
N SER A 216 3.27 -19.63 -3.11
CA SER A 216 2.08 -19.02 -2.56
C SER A 216 1.13 -20.06 -1.92
N MET A 217 0.95 -21.21 -2.58
CA MET A 217 0.20 -22.34 -2.01
C MET A 217 0.83 -22.88 -0.73
N ASP A 218 2.15 -23.08 -0.73
CA ASP A 218 2.87 -23.67 0.40
C ASP A 218 2.84 -22.75 1.63
N LEU A 219 3.07 -21.46 1.45
CA LEU A 219 3.01 -20.47 2.54
C LEU A 219 1.59 -20.37 3.12
N GLN A 220 0.58 -20.31 2.27
CA GLN A 220 -0.80 -20.27 2.74
C GLN A 220 -1.22 -21.59 3.42
N GLY A 221 -0.77 -22.74 2.92
CA GLY A 221 -0.99 -24.04 3.54
C GLY A 221 -0.32 -24.17 4.92
N ALA A 222 0.91 -23.68 5.06
CA ALA A 222 1.61 -23.63 6.33
C ALA A 222 0.86 -22.75 7.36
N TRP A 223 0.34 -21.60 6.90
CA TRP A 223 -0.52 -20.74 7.70
C TRP A 223 -1.80 -21.45 8.14
N HIS A 224 -2.50 -22.17 7.25
CA HIS A 224 -3.70 -22.95 7.62
C HIS A 224 -3.40 -23.95 8.75
N ALA A 225 -2.29 -24.68 8.63
CA ALA A 225 -1.88 -25.64 9.65
C ALA A 225 -1.60 -24.97 11.01
N ALA A 226 -0.94 -23.80 10.98
CA ALA A 226 -0.64 -23.01 12.18
C ALA A 226 -1.92 -22.49 12.85
N ILE A 227 -2.85 -21.93 12.06
CA ILE A 227 -4.16 -21.44 12.54
C ILE A 227 -4.99 -22.56 13.13
N ALA A 228 -5.15 -23.68 12.42
CA ALA A 228 -5.95 -24.82 12.89
C ALA A 228 -5.40 -25.40 14.21
N ARG A 229 -4.07 -25.45 14.34
CA ARG A 229 -3.40 -25.85 15.58
C ARG A 229 -3.69 -24.86 16.71
N HIS A 230 -3.48 -23.56 16.47
CA HIS A 230 -3.69 -22.54 17.48
C HIS A 230 -5.14 -22.48 17.97
N VAL A 231 -6.11 -22.55 17.04
CA VAL A 231 -7.55 -22.60 17.39
C VAL A 231 -7.83 -23.81 18.29
N ARG A 232 -7.35 -24.99 17.93
CA ARG A 232 -7.60 -26.23 18.66
C ARG A 232 -6.93 -26.26 20.03
N GLU A 233 -5.66 -25.86 20.10
CA GLU A 233 -4.84 -26.00 21.31
C GLU A 233 -4.99 -24.84 22.30
N ARG A 234 -5.42 -23.65 21.82
CA ARG A 234 -5.46 -22.45 22.64
C ARG A 234 -6.83 -21.77 22.68
N LEU A 235 -7.47 -21.57 21.54
CA LEU A 235 -8.69 -20.76 21.48
C LEU A 235 -9.92 -21.55 21.98
N LEU A 236 -9.97 -22.83 21.73
CA LEU A 236 -11.05 -23.71 22.15
C LEU A 236 -10.79 -24.39 23.53
N ASP A 237 -9.62 -24.20 24.12
CA ASP A 237 -9.35 -24.62 25.49
C ASP A 237 -9.95 -23.59 26.46
N PRO A 238 -10.98 -23.97 27.22
CA PRO A 238 -11.63 -23.07 28.18
C PRO A 238 -10.66 -22.53 29.24
N THR A 239 -9.62 -23.28 29.61
CA THR A 239 -8.61 -22.84 30.59
C THR A 239 -7.73 -21.73 30.00
N VAL A 240 -7.31 -21.90 28.77
CA VAL A 240 -6.53 -20.83 28.07
C VAL A 240 -7.37 -19.58 27.88
N ALA A 241 -8.63 -19.73 27.47
CA ALA A 241 -9.55 -18.61 27.34
C ALA A 241 -9.75 -17.87 28.68
N MET A 242 -9.83 -18.59 29.78
CA MET A 242 -9.91 -17.99 31.12
C MET A 242 -8.63 -17.26 31.51
N VAL A 243 -7.47 -17.84 31.25
CA VAL A 243 -6.16 -17.18 31.49
C VAL A 243 -6.03 -15.88 30.74
N GLU A 244 -6.41 -15.87 29.47
CA GLU A 244 -6.37 -14.65 28.63
C GLU A 244 -7.38 -13.59 29.14
N LEU A 245 -8.56 -14.02 29.58
CA LEU A 245 -9.53 -13.11 30.20
C LEU A 245 -8.93 -12.47 31.45
N ILE A 246 -8.35 -13.26 32.34
CA ILE A 246 -7.71 -12.78 33.57
C ILE A 246 -6.54 -11.84 33.23
N ARG A 247 -5.68 -12.18 32.28
CA ARG A 247 -4.55 -11.34 31.84
C ARG A 247 -5.00 -9.96 31.35
N ARG A 248 -6.10 -9.88 30.59
CA ARG A 248 -6.66 -8.61 30.12
C ARG A 248 -7.23 -7.77 31.26
N LYS A 249 -7.93 -8.40 32.22
CA LYS A 249 -8.62 -7.69 33.29
C LYS A 249 -7.74 -7.37 34.50
N SER A 250 -6.67 -8.12 34.72
CA SER A 250 -5.80 -8.00 35.90
C SER A 250 -5.23 -6.59 36.08
N ARG A 251 -4.88 -5.92 34.96
CA ARG A 251 -4.35 -4.54 34.98
C ARG A 251 -5.32 -3.52 35.62
N PHE A 252 -6.62 -3.79 35.56
CA PHE A 252 -7.66 -2.96 36.13
C PHE A 252 -8.11 -3.41 37.54
N ALA A 253 -7.58 -4.56 37.99
CA ALA A 253 -7.97 -5.16 39.27
C ALA A 253 -7.05 -4.78 40.43
N VAL A 254 -5.86 -4.23 40.14
CA VAL A 254 -4.86 -3.87 41.13
C VAL A 254 -5.38 -2.81 42.11
N GLY A 255 -5.23 -3.08 43.41
CA GLY A 255 -5.67 -2.18 44.49
C GLY A 255 -7.07 -2.49 45.04
N TYR A 256 -7.87 -3.30 44.36
CA TYR A 256 -9.23 -3.64 44.82
C TYR A 256 -9.29 -4.89 45.70
N HIS A 257 -8.24 -5.73 45.67
CA HIS A 257 -8.24 -7.05 46.34
C HIS A 257 -7.11 -7.17 47.38
N ASN A 258 -6.58 -6.05 47.88
CA ASN A 258 -5.42 -6.00 48.80
C ASN A 258 -5.50 -6.90 50.04
N ARG A 259 -6.73 -7.23 50.48
CA ARG A 259 -6.96 -8.07 51.66
C ARG A 259 -7.22 -9.53 51.30
N LEU A 260 -7.27 -9.88 50.04
CA LEU A 260 -7.53 -11.25 49.60
C LEU A 260 -6.24 -11.98 49.32
N LYS A 261 -6.21 -13.26 49.62
CA LYS A 261 -5.13 -14.19 49.24
C LYS A 261 -5.72 -15.38 48.51
N LEU A 262 -4.99 -15.87 47.54
CA LEU A 262 -5.23 -17.14 46.86
C LEU A 262 -3.94 -17.94 46.94
N ALA A 263 -4.03 -19.19 47.46
CA ALA A 263 -2.87 -20.05 47.70
C ALA A 263 -1.75 -19.32 48.47
N ASP A 264 -2.11 -18.61 49.57
CA ASP A 264 -1.24 -17.79 50.41
C ASP A 264 -0.49 -16.63 49.75
N ARG A 265 -0.73 -16.37 48.46
CA ARG A 265 -0.19 -15.22 47.71
C ARG A 265 -1.19 -14.06 47.75
N PRO A 266 -0.71 -12.79 47.85
CA PRO A 266 -1.58 -11.62 47.71
C PRO A 266 -2.26 -11.64 46.34
N PHE A 267 -3.58 -11.42 46.31
CA PHE A 267 -4.41 -11.63 45.14
C PHE A 267 -4.00 -10.69 43.99
N ASP A 268 -3.83 -9.38 44.30
CA ASP A 268 -3.51 -8.36 43.29
C ASP A 268 -2.15 -8.59 42.60
N ASP A 269 -1.15 -9.00 43.39
CA ASP A 269 0.17 -9.33 42.82
C ASP A 269 0.11 -10.63 42.01
N TYR A 270 -0.62 -11.64 42.51
CA TYR A 270 -0.68 -12.94 41.90
C TYR A 270 -1.41 -12.94 40.57
N VAL A 271 -2.53 -12.23 40.48
CA VAL A 271 -3.35 -12.14 39.27
C VAL A 271 -2.61 -11.43 38.10
N VAL A 272 -1.68 -10.54 38.43
CA VAL A 272 -0.86 -9.80 37.45
C VAL A 272 0.40 -10.57 37.06
N GLN A 273 1.13 -11.10 38.05
CA GLN A 273 2.46 -11.68 37.84
C GLN A 273 2.38 -13.07 37.22
N ASP A 274 1.34 -13.86 37.54
CA ASP A 274 1.26 -15.27 37.16
C ASP A 274 -0.20 -15.71 36.92
N PRO A 275 -0.87 -15.20 35.89
CA PRO A 275 -2.28 -15.48 35.62
C PRO A 275 -2.56 -16.94 35.33
N GLU A 276 -1.58 -17.73 34.84
CA GLU A 276 -1.75 -19.16 34.55
C GLU A 276 -1.86 -19.97 35.84
N HIS A 277 -0.95 -19.78 36.77
CA HIS A 277 -1.05 -20.44 38.09
C HIS A 277 -2.23 -19.89 38.90
N PHE A 278 -2.50 -18.57 38.77
CA PHE A 278 -3.68 -17.98 39.41
C PHE A 278 -4.99 -18.69 38.99
N VAL A 279 -5.22 -18.91 37.70
CA VAL A 279 -6.42 -19.61 37.19
C VAL A 279 -6.43 -21.07 37.67
N ARG A 280 -5.28 -21.73 37.73
CA ARG A 280 -5.18 -23.07 38.27
C ARG A 280 -5.57 -23.15 39.75
N ASP A 281 -5.08 -22.24 40.56
CA ASP A 281 -5.38 -22.20 42.00
C ASP A 281 -6.82 -21.71 42.24
N LEU A 282 -7.32 -20.80 41.40
CA LEU A 282 -8.72 -20.38 41.41
C LEU A 282 -9.68 -21.57 41.21
N ALA A 283 -9.34 -22.52 40.32
CA ALA A 283 -10.11 -23.73 40.09
C ALA A 283 -10.28 -24.64 41.33
N HIS A 284 -9.37 -24.50 42.29
CA HIS A 284 -9.39 -25.24 43.56
C HIS A 284 -9.87 -24.36 44.74
N SER A 285 -10.27 -23.14 44.48
CA SER A 285 -10.70 -22.21 45.53
C SER A 285 -12.15 -22.45 45.94
N ARG A 286 -12.53 -21.86 47.08
CA ARG A 286 -13.91 -21.83 47.55
C ARG A 286 -14.90 -21.12 46.63
N TRP A 287 -14.43 -20.38 45.64
CA TRP A 287 -15.30 -19.66 44.72
C TRP A 287 -15.74 -20.47 43.52
N ILE A 288 -15.17 -21.64 43.32
CA ILE A 288 -15.47 -22.52 42.17
C ILE A 288 -16.01 -23.88 42.66
N VAL A 289 -17.15 -24.25 42.12
CA VAL A 289 -17.65 -25.61 42.18
C VAL A 289 -17.39 -26.26 40.83
N ARG A 290 -16.35 -27.10 40.76
CA ARG A 290 -15.83 -27.69 39.53
C ARG A 290 -16.91 -28.46 38.79
N GLY A 291 -17.07 -28.20 37.50
CA GLY A 291 -18.13 -28.77 36.66
C GLY A 291 -19.51 -28.10 36.79
N HIS A 292 -19.69 -27.19 37.77
CA HIS A 292 -20.98 -26.60 38.08
C HIS A 292 -20.94 -25.07 38.13
N PRO A 293 -20.99 -24.40 36.96
CA PRO A 293 -20.98 -22.92 36.87
C PRO A 293 -22.07 -22.26 37.73
N GLU A 294 -23.27 -22.79 37.69
CA GLU A 294 -24.47 -22.29 38.39
C GLU A 294 -24.38 -22.37 39.92
N GLN A 295 -23.46 -23.17 40.46
CA GLN A 295 -23.22 -23.30 41.90
C GLN A 295 -21.97 -22.57 42.37
N SER A 296 -21.18 -22.05 41.43
CA SER A 296 -19.92 -21.37 41.72
C SER A 296 -20.15 -19.96 42.23
N LEU A 297 -19.60 -19.64 43.42
CA LEU A 297 -19.72 -18.31 44.04
C LEU A 297 -19.15 -17.18 43.17
N LEU A 298 -18.19 -17.48 42.33
CA LEU A 298 -17.66 -16.51 41.34
C LEU A 298 -18.80 -15.95 40.51
N LEU A 299 -19.66 -16.78 39.94
CA LEU A 299 -20.76 -16.37 39.07
C LEU A 299 -22.03 -15.98 39.83
N THR A 300 -22.33 -16.66 40.94
CA THR A 300 -23.59 -16.45 41.66
C THR A 300 -23.57 -15.34 42.70
N LYS A 301 -22.37 -14.93 43.16
CA LYS A 301 -22.19 -13.86 44.14
C LYS A 301 -21.27 -12.74 43.71
N LEU A 302 -20.09 -13.04 43.17
CA LEU A 302 -19.10 -12.02 42.97
C LEU A 302 -19.41 -11.13 41.74
N VAL A 303 -19.82 -11.72 40.62
CA VAL A 303 -20.16 -10.99 39.37
C VAL A 303 -21.66 -10.75 39.20
N ALA A 304 -22.51 -11.38 40.05
CA ALA A 304 -23.95 -11.19 40.02
C ALA A 304 -24.37 -9.78 40.45
N PHE A 305 -25.64 -9.44 40.23
CA PHE A 305 -26.20 -8.15 40.65
C PHE A 305 -26.03 -7.95 42.19
N GLY A 306 -25.45 -6.80 42.56
CA GLY A 306 -25.11 -6.51 43.96
C GLY A 306 -23.78 -7.09 44.44
N GLY A 307 -23.07 -7.87 43.64
CA GLY A 307 -21.74 -8.39 43.93
C GLY A 307 -20.62 -7.35 43.68
N PRO A 308 -19.46 -7.55 44.32
CA PRO A 308 -18.35 -6.58 44.25
C PRO A 308 -17.74 -6.41 42.85
N MET A 309 -17.95 -7.37 41.94
CA MET A 309 -17.49 -7.33 40.55
C MET A 309 -18.63 -7.22 39.54
N PHE A 310 -19.82 -6.74 39.99
CA PHE A 310 -20.95 -6.54 39.08
C PHE A 310 -20.58 -5.59 37.92
N ARG A 311 -20.87 -5.99 36.70
CA ARG A 311 -20.55 -5.29 35.45
C ARG A 311 -19.06 -5.08 35.15
N VAL A 312 -18.15 -5.74 35.84
CA VAL A 312 -16.74 -5.78 35.49
C VAL A 312 -16.51 -6.60 34.21
N PHE A 313 -17.34 -7.60 33.99
CA PHE A 313 -17.28 -8.52 32.85
C PHE A 313 -18.51 -8.35 31.96
N SER A 314 -18.30 -8.40 30.65
CA SER A 314 -19.38 -8.49 29.66
C SER A 314 -20.03 -9.91 29.66
N ASP A 315 -21.21 -10.03 29.05
CA ASP A 315 -21.89 -11.33 28.97
C ASP A 315 -21.03 -12.39 28.29
N LYS A 316 -20.30 -12.02 27.22
CA LYS A 316 -19.37 -12.94 26.54
C LYS A 316 -18.20 -13.37 27.45
N GLU A 317 -17.70 -12.48 28.29
CA GLU A 317 -16.65 -12.83 29.26
C GLU A 317 -17.18 -13.70 30.38
N LEU A 318 -18.43 -13.53 30.78
CA LEU A 318 -19.10 -14.46 31.71
C LEU A 318 -19.31 -15.83 31.09
N ASP A 319 -19.56 -15.93 29.77
CA ASP A 319 -19.65 -17.22 29.07
C ASP A 319 -18.31 -17.95 29.05
N VAL A 320 -17.18 -17.23 28.90
CA VAL A 320 -15.83 -17.82 29.06
C VAL A 320 -15.66 -18.43 30.46
N MET A 321 -16.06 -17.69 31.50
CA MET A 321 -16.00 -18.21 32.88
C MET A 321 -16.88 -19.46 33.07
N ARG A 322 -18.11 -19.45 32.52
CA ARG A 322 -19.02 -20.60 32.56
C ARG A 322 -18.43 -21.83 31.86
N ALA A 323 -17.91 -21.61 30.62
CA ALA A 323 -17.29 -22.70 29.86
C ALA A 323 -16.06 -23.27 30.56
N TRP A 324 -15.23 -22.41 31.16
CA TRP A 324 -14.07 -22.86 31.93
C TRP A 324 -14.48 -23.65 33.14
N ILE A 325 -15.42 -23.18 33.96
CA ILE A 325 -15.87 -23.93 35.17
C ILE A 325 -16.52 -25.27 34.79
N ALA A 326 -17.33 -25.30 33.71
CA ALA A 326 -17.95 -26.51 33.19
C ALA A 326 -16.92 -27.54 32.69
N SER A 327 -15.79 -27.09 32.15
CA SER A 327 -14.72 -27.96 31.67
C SER A 327 -13.87 -28.58 32.78
N LEU A 328 -13.95 -28.06 34.03
CA LEU A 328 -13.17 -28.57 35.12
C LEU A 328 -13.76 -29.94 35.56
N PRO A 329 -12.95 -31.02 35.63
CA PRO A 329 -13.46 -32.33 36.03
C PRO A 329 -14.08 -32.29 37.43
N ALA A 330 -15.28 -32.77 37.56
CA ALA A 330 -15.96 -32.88 38.85
C ALA A 330 -15.10 -33.71 39.80
N GLY A 331 -14.54 -33.09 40.83
CA GLY A 331 -13.52 -33.72 41.66
C GLY A 331 -14.13 -34.61 42.74
N ALA A 332 -13.62 -35.85 42.90
CA ALA A 332 -13.58 -36.49 44.18
C ALA A 332 -12.64 -35.70 45.11
N SER A 333 -13.01 -35.53 46.39
CA SER A 333 -12.26 -34.81 47.41
C SER A 333 -10.80 -35.26 47.44
N ALA A 334 -9.87 -34.35 47.17
CA ALA A 334 -8.44 -34.65 47.11
C ALA A 334 -7.83 -34.69 48.52
N GLY A 335 -7.35 -35.88 48.90
CA GLY A 335 -6.21 -35.97 49.83
C GLY A 335 -4.92 -35.54 49.13
N PRO A 336 -3.86 -35.15 49.87
CA PRO A 336 -2.64 -34.64 49.28
C PRO A 336 -1.88 -35.74 48.54
N SER A 337 -1.83 -35.68 47.22
CA SER A 337 -0.99 -36.58 46.41
C SER A 337 0.26 -35.84 45.98
N THR A 338 1.36 -36.20 46.65
CA THR A 338 2.70 -36.02 46.15
C THR A 338 2.92 -36.97 44.99
N ASN A 339 2.94 -36.46 43.76
CA ASN A 339 3.66 -37.09 42.66
C ASN A 339 4.16 -36.07 41.67
N SER A 340 5.44 -35.86 41.78
CA SER A 340 6.30 -35.16 40.82
C SER A 340 6.35 -35.99 39.54
N SER A 341 5.63 -35.58 38.51
CA SER A 341 5.94 -35.99 37.16
C SER A 341 6.58 -34.83 36.45
N ARG A 342 7.88 -34.96 36.17
CA ARG A 342 8.66 -34.08 35.34
C ARG A 342 7.97 -33.93 33.96
N VAL A 343 7.29 -32.84 33.77
CA VAL A 343 6.99 -32.34 32.43
C VAL A 343 8.27 -31.66 31.99
N THR A 344 8.86 -32.15 30.93
CA THR A 344 9.96 -31.56 30.22
C THR A 344 9.60 -30.11 29.86
N THR A 345 10.29 -29.19 30.49
CA THR A 345 10.23 -27.78 30.22
C THR A 345 10.64 -27.56 28.78
N SER A 346 9.67 -27.24 27.91
CA SER A 346 9.94 -26.48 26.73
C SER A 346 10.53 -25.15 27.18
N THR A 347 11.63 -24.80 26.59
CA THR A 347 12.45 -23.58 26.77
C THR A 347 11.58 -22.37 27.08
N PRO A 348 11.88 -21.57 28.10
CA PRO A 348 11.14 -20.35 28.34
C PRO A 348 11.36 -19.43 27.16
N TYR A 349 10.26 -18.97 26.59
CA TYR A 349 10.25 -17.85 25.66
C TYR A 349 11.00 -16.70 26.34
N ALA A 350 12.17 -16.39 25.83
CA ALA A 350 12.94 -15.28 26.32
C ALA A 350 12.01 -14.05 26.23
N GLN A 351 11.64 -13.54 27.40
CA GLN A 351 11.02 -12.22 27.48
C GLN A 351 11.99 -11.28 26.76
N SER A 352 11.60 -10.86 25.57
CA SER A 352 12.25 -9.72 24.94
C SER A 352 12.00 -8.54 25.86
N VAL A 353 13.00 -8.19 26.65
CA VAL A 353 13.13 -6.88 27.30
C VAL A 353 12.75 -5.86 26.22
N PRO A 354 11.86 -4.90 26.50
CA PRO A 354 11.61 -3.82 25.56
C PRO A 354 12.97 -3.23 25.21
N ARG A 355 13.41 -3.43 23.98
CA ARG A 355 14.52 -2.65 23.45
C ARG A 355 14.04 -1.23 23.55
N GLU A 356 14.61 -0.48 24.49
CA GLU A 356 14.56 0.97 24.45
C GLU A 356 14.74 1.35 22.98
N HIS A 357 13.80 2.11 22.45
CA HIS A 357 13.94 2.71 21.13
C HIS A 357 15.19 3.58 21.18
N ARG A 358 16.34 2.97 20.92
CA ARG A 358 17.44 3.75 20.36
C ARG A 358 16.85 4.28 19.05
N VAL A 359 16.50 5.56 19.09
CA VAL A 359 16.46 6.37 17.88
C VAL A 359 17.73 5.97 17.16
N ALA A 360 17.60 5.23 16.07
CA ALA A 360 18.74 4.84 15.27
C ALA A 360 19.49 6.14 15.01
N GLU A 361 20.66 6.29 15.63
CA GLU A 361 21.57 7.36 15.27
C GLU A 361 21.64 7.28 13.76
N ARG A 362 21.24 8.37 13.11
CA ARG A 362 21.32 8.47 11.66
C ARG A 362 22.77 8.17 11.34
N GLU A 363 23.02 7.00 10.72
CA GLU A 363 24.32 6.79 10.11
C GLU A 363 24.63 8.04 9.28
N PRO A 364 25.81 8.63 9.43
CA PRO A 364 26.16 9.79 8.64
C PRO A 364 26.02 9.38 7.18
N VAL A 365 25.14 10.09 6.46
CA VAL A 365 24.97 9.94 5.02
C VAL A 365 26.36 9.92 4.43
N ARG A 366 26.79 8.77 3.91
CA ARG A 366 28.04 8.69 3.13
C ARG A 366 27.93 9.79 2.10
N ALA A 367 28.83 10.75 2.15
CA ALA A 367 28.88 11.85 1.21
C ALA A 367 28.81 11.24 -0.20
N ALA A 368 27.76 11.60 -0.97
CA ALA A 368 27.56 11.13 -2.31
C ALA A 368 28.83 11.37 -3.09
N SER A 369 29.43 10.34 -3.62
CA SER A 369 30.65 10.41 -4.41
C SER A 369 30.29 11.04 -5.75
N GLY A 370 30.55 12.33 -5.90
CA GLY A 370 30.38 13.09 -7.14
C GLY A 370 28.89 13.34 -7.49
N LYS A 371 28.53 14.59 -7.78
CA LYS A 371 27.16 14.95 -8.20
C LYS A 371 26.81 14.20 -9.48
N VAL A 372 25.89 13.24 -9.39
CA VAL A 372 25.34 12.54 -10.55
C VAL A 372 24.51 13.55 -11.35
N GLY A 373 24.80 13.70 -12.64
CA GLY A 373 24.06 14.60 -13.53
C GLY A 373 22.65 14.09 -13.86
N PRO A 374 21.74 14.97 -14.33
CA PRO A 374 20.35 14.60 -14.63
C PRO A 374 20.21 13.42 -15.60
N ARG A 375 21.02 13.35 -16.64
CA ARG A 375 21.00 12.27 -17.65
C ARG A 375 21.35 10.91 -17.06
N GLU A 376 22.44 10.87 -16.29
CA GLU A 376 22.88 9.63 -15.65
C GLU A 376 21.87 9.21 -14.57
N LEU A 377 21.30 10.14 -13.80
CA LEU A 377 20.28 9.87 -12.80
C LEU A 377 19.00 9.32 -13.44
N TYR A 378 18.52 9.93 -14.53
CA TYR A 378 17.41 9.46 -15.34
C TYR A 378 17.61 7.99 -15.78
N HIS A 379 18.76 7.71 -16.41
CA HIS A 379 19.09 6.35 -16.86
C HIS A 379 19.13 5.35 -15.69
N ARG A 380 19.78 5.70 -14.59
CA ARG A 380 19.92 4.82 -13.42
C ARG A 380 18.59 4.57 -12.72
N LEU A 381 17.69 5.56 -12.65
CA LEU A 381 16.37 5.41 -12.07
C LEU A 381 15.44 4.53 -12.92
N LEU A 382 15.50 4.62 -14.24
CA LEU A 382 14.77 3.71 -15.13
C LEU A 382 15.30 2.27 -15.07
N ASN A 383 16.52 2.06 -14.58
CA ASN A 383 17.18 0.77 -14.41
C ASN A 383 17.56 0.52 -12.95
N HIS A 384 16.72 0.93 -12.00
CA HIS A 384 17.02 0.94 -10.57
C HIS A 384 17.35 -0.45 -9.99
N GLU A 385 16.76 -1.53 -10.51
CA GLU A 385 17.06 -2.90 -10.08
C GLU A 385 18.54 -3.26 -10.27
N ASN A 386 19.19 -2.66 -11.27
CA ASN A 386 20.61 -2.85 -11.53
C ASN A 386 21.50 -1.79 -10.85
N ASN A 387 20.90 -0.82 -10.14
CA ASN A 387 21.58 0.34 -9.57
C ASN A 387 21.07 0.63 -8.15
N SER A 388 21.32 -0.28 -7.22
CA SER A 388 20.77 -0.24 -5.85
C SER A 388 21.13 1.03 -5.04
N THR A 389 22.22 1.71 -5.38
CA THR A 389 22.66 2.96 -4.72
C THR A 389 21.98 4.21 -5.25
N VAL A 390 21.15 4.11 -6.30
CA VAL A 390 20.51 5.25 -6.95
C VAL A 390 19.53 6.01 -6.06
N PHE A 391 18.98 5.36 -5.04
CA PHE A 391 17.97 5.97 -4.17
C PHE A 391 18.55 7.10 -3.30
N ASP A 392 19.80 7.01 -2.85
CA ASP A 392 20.45 8.11 -2.12
C ASP A 392 20.72 9.30 -3.04
N ASP A 393 21.19 9.06 -4.27
CA ASP A 393 21.36 10.09 -5.28
C ASP A 393 20.02 10.76 -5.64
N ALA A 394 18.96 9.98 -5.81
CA ALA A 394 17.60 10.45 -6.09
C ALA A 394 17.07 11.34 -4.96
N ARG A 395 17.25 10.92 -3.70
CA ARG A 395 16.83 11.71 -2.54
C ARG A 395 17.56 13.05 -2.49
N ALA A 396 18.87 13.04 -2.63
CA ALA A 396 19.70 14.25 -2.60
C ALA A 396 19.33 15.20 -3.77
N PHE A 397 19.04 14.65 -4.95
CA PHE A 397 18.60 15.42 -6.09
C PHE A 397 17.24 16.07 -5.86
N ALA A 398 16.25 15.31 -5.37
CA ALA A 398 14.92 15.81 -5.05
C ALA A 398 14.95 16.89 -3.96
N GLU A 399 15.70 16.68 -2.87
CA GLU A 399 15.87 17.68 -1.80
C GLU A 399 16.53 18.96 -2.31
N THR A 400 17.56 18.85 -3.15
CA THR A 400 18.22 20.01 -3.75
C THR A 400 17.28 20.77 -4.68
N TRP A 401 16.49 20.04 -5.48
CA TRP A 401 15.50 20.62 -6.40
C TRP A 401 14.42 21.38 -5.65
N LEU A 402 13.85 20.75 -4.62
CA LEU A 402 12.81 21.34 -3.77
C LEU A 402 13.32 22.54 -2.95
N ALA A 403 14.56 22.52 -2.48
CA ALA A 403 15.16 23.68 -1.82
C ALA A 403 15.26 24.90 -2.75
N ARG A 404 15.58 24.69 -4.03
CA ARG A 404 15.55 25.74 -5.04
C ARG A 404 14.13 26.27 -5.28
N ALA A 405 13.15 25.35 -5.39
CA ALA A 405 11.74 25.71 -5.56
C ALA A 405 11.19 26.49 -4.34
N ALA A 406 11.59 26.12 -3.13
CA ALA A 406 11.20 26.82 -1.90
C ALA A 406 11.67 28.28 -1.89
N GLY A 407 12.91 28.56 -2.33
CA GLY A 407 13.42 29.92 -2.42
C GLY A 407 12.65 30.80 -3.42
N ILE A 408 12.07 30.21 -4.48
CA ILE A 408 11.20 30.92 -5.43
C ILE A 408 9.82 31.16 -4.84
N ALA A 409 9.30 30.21 -4.07
CA ALA A 409 7.99 30.30 -3.44
C ALA A 409 7.85 31.46 -2.41
N GLU A 410 8.97 31.98 -1.91
CA GLU A 410 8.98 33.06 -0.93
C GLU A 410 9.01 34.46 -1.55
N CYS A 411 9.36 34.59 -2.84
CA CYS A 411 9.48 35.89 -3.52
C CYS A 411 9.11 35.82 -5.00
N GLY A 412 8.71 36.95 -5.56
CA GLY A 412 8.40 37.08 -6.99
C GLY A 412 6.92 36.86 -7.34
N PRO A 413 6.56 36.88 -8.63
CA PRO A 413 5.18 36.79 -9.09
C PRO A 413 4.50 35.44 -8.78
N ASP A 414 5.29 34.44 -8.48
CA ASP A 414 4.85 33.11 -8.13
C ASP A 414 5.05 32.81 -6.65
N ALA A 415 5.11 33.83 -5.81
CA ALA A 415 5.13 33.69 -4.35
C ALA A 415 3.88 32.94 -3.83
N LEU A 416 3.93 32.52 -2.59
CA LEU A 416 2.80 31.85 -1.92
C LEU A 416 1.51 32.68 -2.10
N PRO A 417 0.43 32.14 -2.68
CA PRO A 417 -0.74 32.96 -3.06
C PRO A 417 -1.50 33.48 -1.85
N PHE A 418 -1.45 32.74 -0.73
CA PHE A 418 -2.04 33.14 0.56
C PHE A 418 -1.33 32.39 1.69
N ALA A 419 -1.13 33.07 2.81
CA ALA A 419 -0.44 32.49 3.98
C ALA A 419 -1.31 31.50 4.74
N ASP A 420 -2.59 31.83 4.90
CA ASP A 420 -3.55 31.04 5.64
C ASP A 420 -4.39 30.21 4.68
N TYR A 421 -4.23 28.92 4.75
CA TYR A 421 -4.94 27.97 3.91
C TYR A 421 -6.42 27.88 4.30
N THR A 422 -7.29 27.97 3.29
CA THR A 422 -8.69 27.50 3.35
C THR A 422 -9.03 26.87 1.99
N HIS A 423 -9.96 25.92 1.97
CA HIS A 423 -10.45 25.32 0.72
C HIS A 423 -11.02 26.38 -0.22
N GLU A 424 -11.76 27.34 0.30
CA GLU A 424 -12.36 28.43 -0.49
C GLU A 424 -11.28 29.26 -1.22
N ARG A 425 -10.20 29.64 -0.51
CA ARG A 425 -9.08 30.38 -1.12
C ARG A 425 -8.37 29.56 -2.19
N LEU A 426 -8.19 28.26 -1.92
CA LEU A 426 -7.55 27.37 -2.90
C LEU A 426 -8.42 27.21 -4.15
N ARG A 427 -9.73 26.99 -3.99
CA ARG A 427 -10.68 26.88 -5.12
C ARG A 427 -10.73 28.15 -5.95
N HIS A 428 -10.84 29.30 -5.30
CA HIS A 428 -10.84 30.58 -5.99
C HIS A 428 -9.55 30.82 -6.79
N TRP A 429 -8.39 30.59 -6.15
CA TRP A 429 -7.10 30.67 -6.84
C TRP A 429 -7.02 29.69 -8.02
N PHE A 430 -7.52 28.48 -7.85
CA PHE A 430 -7.52 27.43 -8.88
C PHE A 430 -8.37 27.85 -10.10
N GLU A 431 -9.56 28.36 -9.86
CA GLU A 431 -10.48 28.83 -10.91
C GLU A 431 -9.86 30.01 -11.67
N ASP A 432 -9.34 31.01 -10.95
CA ASP A 432 -8.67 32.17 -11.54
C ASP A 432 -7.46 31.75 -12.38
N ARG A 433 -6.65 30.82 -11.87
CA ARG A 433 -5.47 30.33 -12.57
C ARG A 433 -5.83 29.56 -13.83
N ALA A 434 -6.82 28.67 -13.74
CA ALA A 434 -7.31 27.89 -14.88
C ALA A 434 -7.91 28.80 -15.97
N LEU A 435 -8.71 29.80 -15.57
CA LEU A 435 -9.27 30.77 -16.49
C LEU A 435 -8.19 31.57 -17.19
N HIS A 436 -7.20 32.06 -16.44
CA HIS A 436 -6.06 32.78 -17.02
C HIS A 436 -5.29 31.93 -18.02
N GLN A 437 -5.02 30.67 -17.71
CA GLN A 437 -4.36 29.75 -18.64
C GLN A 437 -5.21 29.47 -19.88
N ALA A 438 -6.52 29.24 -19.72
CA ALA A 438 -7.41 29.04 -20.86
C ALA A 438 -7.47 30.27 -21.79
N GLN A 439 -7.43 31.49 -21.23
CA GLN A 439 -7.42 32.74 -21.96
C GLN A 439 -6.08 33.02 -22.65
N SER A 440 -4.99 32.35 -22.27
CA SER A 440 -3.69 32.49 -22.94
C SER A 440 -3.68 31.96 -24.38
N TYR A 441 -4.70 31.18 -24.76
CA TYR A 441 -4.89 30.70 -26.12
C TYR A 441 -5.63 31.74 -26.96
N ALA A 442 -4.95 32.27 -27.97
CA ALA A 442 -5.48 33.34 -28.79
C ALA A 442 -6.54 32.92 -29.84
N GLY A 443 -6.87 31.62 -29.91
CA GLY A 443 -7.89 31.05 -30.79
C GLY A 443 -7.34 30.34 -32.03
N PRO A 444 -8.16 29.51 -32.68
CA PRO A 444 -7.76 28.84 -33.93
C PRO A 444 -7.66 29.85 -35.07
N GLY A 445 -6.69 29.66 -35.94
CA GLY A 445 -6.52 30.50 -37.16
C GLY A 445 -5.53 31.62 -37.06
N GLN A 446 -4.69 31.66 -35.99
CA GLN A 446 -3.48 32.48 -36.02
C GLN A 446 -2.47 31.93 -37.06
N ASP A 447 -1.78 32.84 -37.75
CA ASP A 447 -0.70 32.42 -38.61
C ASP A 447 0.40 31.70 -37.81
N ILE A 448 0.69 30.47 -38.20
CA ILE A 448 1.77 29.68 -37.59
C ILE A 448 3.07 30.21 -38.14
N HIS A 449 3.78 31.01 -37.35
CA HIS A 449 5.06 31.60 -37.73
C HIS A 449 6.27 30.73 -37.37
N LYS A 450 6.06 29.68 -36.55
CA LYS A 450 7.12 28.77 -36.10
C LYS A 450 7.52 27.84 -37.25
N PRO A 451 8.79 27.80 -37.69
CA PRO A 451 9.23 26.88 -38.73
C PRO A 451 9.01 25.41 -38.35
N ARG A 452 8.80 24.55 -39.35
CA ARG A 452 8.59 23.11 -39.18
C ARG A 452 9.72 22.45 -38.38
N GLU A 453 10.94 22.81 -38.67
CA GLU A 453 12.15 22.28 -38.02
C GLU A 453 12.18 22.64 -36.53
N GLN A 454 11.73 23.83 -36.18
CA GLN A 454 11.65 24.25 -34.78
C GLN A 454 10.55 23.47 -34.02
N VAL A 455 9.38 23.21 -34.66
CA VAL A 455 8.32 22.38 -34.06
C VAL A 455 8.84 20.96 -33.79
N ILE A 456 9.60 20.39 -34.73
CA ILE A 456 10.25 19.08 -34.57
C ILE A 456 11.28 19.12 -33.43
N GLU A 457 12.16 20.12 -33.39
CA GLU A 457 13.19 20.25 -32.37
C GLU A 457 12.59 20.37 -30.98
N GLU A 458 11.57 21.20 -30.79
CA GLU A 458 10.87 21.33 -29.50
C GLU A 458 10.20 20.01 -29.10
N ALA A 459 9.55 19.29 -30.03
CA ALA A 459 8.97 17.99 -29.77
C ALA A 459 10.04 16.97 -29.37
N VAL A 460 11.20 16.96 -29.99
CA VAL A 460 12.33 16.09 -29.62
C VAL A 460 12.79 16.39 -28.18
N GLN A 461 12.94 17.68 -27.81
CA GLN A 461 13.40 18.04 -26.47
C GLN A 461 12.42 17.62 -25.35
N LEU A 462 11.14 17.37 -25.67
CA LEU A 462 10.14 16.87 -24.71
C LEU A 462 10.19 15.35 -24.52
N CYS A 463 10.84 14.58 -25.41
CA CYS A 463 10.87 13.12 -25.35
C CYS A 463 11.28 12.55 -23.98
N PRO A 464 12.39 13.03 -23.33
CA PRO A 464 12.79 12.46 -22.03
C PRO A 464 11.73 12.64 -20.94
N MET A 465 10.91 13.68 -21.04
CA MET A 465 9.82 13.97 -20.09
C MET A 465 8.58 13.12 -20.40
N ILE A 466 8.12 13.12 -21.66
CA ILE A 466 6.87 12.45 -22.05
C ILE A 466 7.01 10.91 -21.99
N PHE A 467 8.21 10.37 -22.23
CA PHE A 467 8.42 8.91 -22.08
C PHE A 467 8.37 8.42 -20.64
N VAL A 468 8.34 9.31 -19.65
CA VAL A 468 8.15 9.00 -18.25
C VAL A 468 6.95 9.74 -17.64
N ASP A 469 5.95 10.02 -18.49
CA ASP A 469 4.72 10.68 -18.06
C ASP A 469 4.04 9.92 -16.93
N GLY A 470 3.45 10.62 -15.94
CA GLY A 470 2.97 10.04 -14.72
C GLY A 470 4.07 9.61 -13.71
N GLY A 471 5.37 9.81 -14.07
CA GLY A 471 6.50 9.35 -13.26
C GLY A 471 6.52 9.85 -11.83
N TRP A 472 5.99 11.07 -11.57
CA TRP A 472 5.94 11.66 -10.23
C TRP A 472 4.95 10.96 -9.28
N VAL A 473 3.98 10.20 -9.81
CA VAL A 473 2.94 9.49 -9.03
C VAL A 473 2.97 7.97 -9.17
N GLN A 474 3.95 7.38 -9.84
CA GLN A 474 4.00 5.95 -10.17
C GLN A 474 4.02 5.00 -8.95
N ARG A 475 4.36 5.47 -7.75
CA ARG A 475 4.41 4.64 -6.53
C ARG A 475 3.11 4.68 -5.69
N TRP A 476 2.08 5.34 -6.16
CA TRP A 476 0.78 5.37 -5.49
C TRP A 476 -0.07 4.12 -5.73
N THR A 477 0.45 3.17 -6.49
CA THR A 477 -0.06 1.82 -6.68
C THR A 477 0.16 0.91 -5.46
N ASN A 478 1.03 1.29 -4.54
CA ASN A 478 1.50 0.42 -3.46
C ASN A 478 0.45 0.26 -2.35
N ALA A 479 0.43 -0.94 -1.72
CA ALA A 479 -0.33 -1.19 -0.50
C ALA A 479 0.05 -0.17 0.59
N GLY A 480 -0.92 0.30 1.36
CA GLY A 480 -0.76 1.42 2.30
C GLY A 480 -1.00 2.79 1.66
N HIS A 481 -1.12 2.87 0.34
CA HIS A 481 -1.42 4.09 -0.41
C HIS A 481 -2.71 3.97 -1.22
N VAL A 482 -2.82 2.93 -2.04
CA VAL A 482 -3.92 2.75 -3.01
C VAL A 482 -5.31 2.68 -2.37
N GLU A 483 -5.41 2.32 -1.11
CA GLU A 483 -6.64 2.27 -0.32
C GLU A 483 -6.98 3.59 0.40
N THR A 484 -6.23 4.65 0.16
CA THR A 484 -6.51 6.00 0.72
C THR A 484 -7.20 6.89 -0.31
N GLY A 485 -7.95 7.91 0.15
CA GLY A 485 -8.60 8.86 -0.75
C GLY A 485 -7.61 9.58 -1.67
N ILE A 486 -6.48 10.03 -1.11
CA ILE A 486 -5.40 10.65 -1.89
C ILE A 486 -4.78 9.64 -2.85
N GLY A 487 -4.47 8.43 -2.36
CA GLY A 487 -3.85 7.40 -3.17
C GLY A 487 -4.71 6.97 -4.36
N THR A 488 -6.01 6.83 -4.16
CA THR A 488 -6.95 6.51 -5.24
C THR A 488 -6.93 7.58 -6.35
N LEU A 489 -6.90 8.87 -5.99
CA LEU A 489 -6.84 9.97 -6.96
C LEU A 489 -5.53 9.97 -7.73
N LEU A 490 -4.39 9.87 -7.04
CA LEU A 490 -3.07 9.85 -7.67
C LEU A 490 -2.83 8.59 -8.50
N TYR A 491 -3.36 7.44 -8.05
CA TYR A 491 -3.28 6.21 -8.83
C TYR A 491 -4.15 6.29 -10.10
N LYS A 492 -5.32 6.94 -10.03
CA LYS A 492 -6.15 7.15 -11.21
C LYS A 492 -5.44 8.02 -12.24
N ILE A 493 -4.84 9.14 -11.83
CA ILE A 493 -4.02 9.98 -12.70
C ILE A 493 -2.91 9.13 -13.35
N PHE A 494 -2.12 8.41 -12.54
CA PHE A 494 -1.07 7.53 -13.08
C PHE A 494 -1.60 6.53 -14.09
N SER A 495 -2.74 5.91 -13.82
CA SER A 495 -3.35 4.91 -14.70
C SER A 495 -3.77 5.51 -16.04
N ASP A 496 -4.34 6.73 -16.03
CA ASP A 496 -4.72 7.44 -17.24
C ASP A 496 -3.48 7.78 -18.09
N GLU A 497 -2.37 8.24 -17.47
CA GLU A 497 -1.09 8.52 -18.16
C GLU A 497 -0.50 7.30 -18.86
N ILE A 498 -0.64 6.15 -18.25
CA ILE A 498 -0.14 4.88 -18.82
C ILE A 498 -1.18 4.13 -19.68
N GLY A 499 -2.35 4.74 -19.96
CA GLY A 499 -3.38 4.21 -20.87
C GLY A 499 -4.36 3.20 -20.27
N ASN A 500 -4.51 3.12 -18.93
CA ASN A 500 -5.46 2.22 -18.25
C ASN A 500 -5.35 0.73 -18.66
N GLY A 501 -4.15 0.27 -18.99
CA GLY A 501 -3.92 -1.10 -19.49
C GLY A 501 -4.07 -1.25 -21.01
N ASP A 502 -4.36 -0.19 -21.75
CA ASP A 502 -4.33 -0.16 -23.21
C ASP A 502 -3.06 0.53 -23.72
N THR A 503 -2.20 -0.23 -24.35
CA THR A 503 -0.93 0.28 -24.90
C THR A 503 -1.12 1.28 -26.06
N GLN A 504 -2.29 1.33 -26.69
CA GLN A 504 -2.59 2.32 -27.74
C GLN A 504 -2.94 3.69 -27.17
N LEU A 505 -3.42 3.73 -25.94
CA LEU A 505 -3.70 4.96 -25.19
C LEU A 505 -2.55 5.40 -24.28
N ASN A 506 -1.47 4.63 -24.23
CA ASN A 506 -0.28 4.92 -23.44
C ASN A 506 0.48 6.13 -24.04
N HIS A 507 0.70 7.17 -23.25
CA HIS A 507 1.33 8.43 -23.70
C HIS A 507 2.70 8.24 -24.34
N PRO A 508 3.65 7.50 -23.74
CA PRO A 508 4.91 7.14 -24.38
C PRO A 508 4.77 6.54 -25.78
N ASN A 509 3.80 5.65 -26.00
CA ASN A 509 3.58 5.01 -27.29
C ASN A 509 3.02 5.99 -28.33
N ILE A 510 2.02 6.79 -27.94
CA ILE A 510 1.46 7.83 -28.82
C ILE A 510 2.55 8.81 -29.23
N TYR A 511 3.40 9.23 -28.30
CA TYR A 511 4.47 10.19 -28.60
C TYR A 511 5.60 9.57 -29.43
N ARG A 512 5.88 8.28 -29.25
CA ARG A 512 6.83 7.57 -30.12
C ARG A 512 6.33 7.49 -31.54
N ASP A 513 5.02 7.31 -31.76
CA ASP A 513 4.42 7.33 -33.09
C ASP A 513 4.56 8.71 -33.75
N LEU A 514 4.38 9.80 -32.98
CA LEU A 514 4.61 11.16 -33.43
C LEU A 514 6.08 11.36 -33.88
N MET A 515 7.07 10.88 -33.10
CA MET A 515 8.48 10.94 -33.47
C MET A 515 8.77 10.21 -34.78
N ARG A 516 8.18 9.04 -34.99
CA ARG A 516 8.29 8.29 -36.27
C ARG A 516 7.73 9.08 -37.46
N GLN A 517 6.59 9.75 -37.28
CA GLN A 517 6.03 10.64 -38.33
C GLN A 517 6.95 11.83 -38.63
N MET A 518 7.63 12.37 -37.63
CA MET A 518 8.64 13.42 -37.76
C MET A 518 9.97 12.89 -38.34
N ARG A 519 10.08 11.57 -38.58
CA ARG A 519 11.28 10.87 -39.08
C ARG A 519 12.45 10.96 -38.08
N ILE A 520 12.12 10.95 -36.78
CA ILE A 520 13.09 10.93 -35.71
C ILE A 520 13.14 9.48 -35.21
N ASP A 521 14.31 8.85 -35.34
CA ASP A 521 14.58 7.52 -34.80
C ASP A 521 15.31 7.66 -33.46
N LEU A 522 14.73 7.12 -32.41
CA LEU A 522 15.25 7.23 -31.06
C LEU A 522 15.60 5.84 -30.51
N PRO A 523 16.74 5.70 -29.84
CA PRO A 523 17.01 4.50 -29.03
C PRO A 523 15.94 4.27 -27.98
N ASP A 524 15.88 3.06 -27.41
CA ASP A 524 15.03 2.80 -26.24
C ASP A 524 15.34 3.82 -25.14
N PHE A 525 14.31 4.48 -24.62
CA PHE A 525 14.47 5.60 -23.67
C PHE A 525 15.06 5.14 -22.33
N ARG A 526 15.04 3.83 -22.02
CA ARG A 526 15.73 3.23 -20.88
C ARG A 526 17.22 3.06 -21.09
N SER A 527 17.66 3.11 -22.34
CA SER A 527 19.05 2.84 -22.71
C SER A 527 19.99 3.97 -22.37
N ARG A 528 21.26 3.63 -22.15
CA ARG A 528 22.31 4.64 -22.02
C ARG A 528 22.49 5.43 -23.32
N ALA A 529 22.27 4.81 -24.48
CA ALA A 529 22.33 5.49 -25.76
C ALA A 529 21.33 6.65 -25.88
N PHE A 530 20.10 6.46 -25.37
CA PHE A 530 19.13 7.54 -25.32
C PHE A 530 19.56 8.65 -24.34
N ALA A 531 19.90 8.30 -23.11
CA ALA A 531 20.25 9.28 -22.09
C ALA A 531 21.47 10.13 -22.47
N MET A 532 22.44 9.58 -23.21
CA MET A 532 23.66 10.26 -23.64
C MET A 532 23.59 10.80 -25.08
N SER A 533 22.43 10.74 -25.73
CA SER A 533 22.25 11.23 -27.09
C SER A 533 22.47 12.75 -27.18
N GLU A 534 23.19 13.20 -28.22
CA GLU A 534 23.40 14.58 -28.50
C GLU A 534 22.17 15.33 -29.05
N LEU A 535 21.12 14.58 -29.42
CA LEU A 535 19.83 15.13 -29.82
C LEU A 535 19.15 15.95 -28.70
N PHE A 536 19.45 15.63 -27.46
CA PHE A 536 18.82 16.26 -26.30
C PHE A 536 19.77 17.26 -25.63
N SER A 537 19.23 18.37 -25.18
CA SER A 537 19.93 19.26 -24.26
C SER A 537 20.01 18.66 -22.86
N GLU A 538 20.97 19.08 -22.04
CA GLU A 538 21.04 18.66 -20.62
C GLU A 538 19.75 19.02 -19.86
N ALA A 539 19.16 20.14 -20.22
CA ALA A 539 17.93 20.65 -19.66
C ALA A 539 16.71 19.74 -19.87
N ALA A 540 16.68 18.97 -20.96
CA ALA A 540 15.59 18.06 -21.27
C ALA A 540 15.45 16.94 -20.21
N PHE A 541 16.51 16.63 -19.46
CA PHE A 541 16.53 15.60 -18.43
C PHE A 541 16.31 16.13 -17.00
N GLU A 542 16.36 17.45 -16.77
CA GLU A 542 16.27 18.01 -15.40
C GLU A 542 14.92 17.69 -14.73
N VAL A 543 13.81 17.98 -15.39
CA VAL A 543 12.46 17.73 -14.85
C VAL A 543 12.15 16.23 -14.75
N PRO A 544 12.34 15.40 -15.79
CA PRO A 544 12.06 13.98 -15.68
C PRO A 544 12.95 13.27 -14.64
N ALA A 545 14.21 13.67 -14.46
CA ALA A 545 15.04 13.16 -13.37
C ALA A 545 14.49 13.54 -11.99
N PHE A 546 13.92 14.74 -11.83
CA PHE A 546 13.23 15.15 -10.62
C PHE A 546 11.96 14.33 -10.38
N TRP A 547 11.12 14.10 -11.39
CA TRP A 547 9.92 13.27 -11.28
C TRP A 547 10.24 11.86 -10.84
N LEU A 548 11.20 11.24 -11.49
CA LEU A 548 11.66 9.89 -11.14
C LEU A 548 12.26 9.85 -9.73
N SER A 549 12.92 10.92 -9.28
CA SER A 549 13.55 11.00 -7.97
C SER A 549 12.51 11.17 -6.85
N ILE A 550 11.59 12.11 -6.97
CA ILE A 550 10.59 12.41 -5.93
C ILE A 550 9.63 11.22 -5.72
N SER A 551 9.28 10.51 -6.80
CA SER A 551 8.38 9.36 -6.78
C SER A 551 8.91 8.18 -5.94
N GLN A 552 10.23 8.08 -5.73
CA GLN A 552 10.79 7.01 -4.91
C GLN A 552 10.46 7.16 -3.41
N PHE A 553 9.97 8.33 -2.98
CA PHE A 553 9.74 8.66 -1.59
C PHE A 553 8.33 9.24 -1.36
N PRO A 554 7.26 8.53 -1.73
CA PRO A 554 5.90 9.07 -1.79
C PRO A 554 5.41 9.63 -0.45
N ARG A 555 5.79 9.03 0.69
CA ARG A 555 5.41 9.54 2.02
C ARG A 555 6.21 10.76 2.44
N ARG A 556 7.51 10.76 2.17
CA ARG A 556 8.40 11.85 2.57
C ARG A 556 8.03 13.16 1.89
N PHE A 557 7.71 13.09 0.62
CA PHE A 557 7.43 14.25 -0.23
C PHE A 557 5.96 14.35 -0.64
N LEU A 558 5.05 13.77 0.15
CA LEU A 558 3.61 13.80 -0.18
C LEU A 558 3.10 15.23 -0.47
N PRO A 559 3.28 16.23 0.41
CA PRO A 559 2.77 17.57 0.12
C PRO A 559 3.41 18.21 -1.11
N GLU A 560 4.71 18.01 -1.32
CA GLU A 560 5.40 18.50 -2.54
C GLU A 560 4.90 17.77 -3.79
N THR A 561 4.65 16.47 -3.71
CA THR A 561 4.09 15.68 -4.83
C THR A 561 2.68 16.17 -5.19
N LEU A 562 1.84 16.49 -4.21
CA LEU A 562 0.50 17.04 -4.46
C LEU A 562 0.56 18.39 -5.17
N GLY A 563 1.45 19.27 -4.73
CA GLY A 563 1.66 20.57 -5.39
C GLY A 563 2.23 20.44 -6.81
N LEU A 564 3.21 19.55 -7.02
CA LEU A 564 3.75 19.23 -8.33
C LEU A 564 2.66 18.68 -9.26
N ASN A 565 1.85 17.74 -8.77
CA ASN A 565 0.73 17.18 -9.52
C ASN A 565 -0.25 18.27 -9.95
N LEU A 566 -0.65 19.18 -9.06
CA LEU A 566 -1.51 20.30 -9.42
C LEU A 566 -0.89 21.20 -10.48
N ALA A 567 0.42 21.45 -10.42
CA ALA A 567 1.11 22.26 -11.43
C ALA A 567 1.12 21.57 -12.81
N MET A 568 1.32 20.24 -12.82
CA MET A 568 1.28 19.44 -14.05
C MET A 568 -0.09 19.50 -14.70
N GLU A 569 -1.13 19.13 -13.96
CA GLU A 569 -2.48 19.02 -14.48
C GLU A 569 -3.06 20.38 -14.91
N LEU A 570 -2.79 21.44 -14.17
CA LEU A 570 -3.18 22.79 -14.58
C LEU A 570 -2.44 23.26 -15.83
N SER A 571 -1.22 22.79 -16.11
CA SER A 571 -0.51 23.15 -17.34
C SER A 571 -1.25 22.66 -18.59
N GLY A 572 -1.97 21.55 -18.50
CA GLY A 572 -2.79 20.97 -19.56
C GLY A 572 -4.07 21.73 -19.87
N VAL A 573 -4.62 22.48 -18.90
CA VAL A 573 -5.82 23.32 -19.10
C VAL A 573 -5.54 24.50 -20.03
N GLY A 574 -4.26 24.89 -20.17
CA GLY A 574 -3.86 26.12 -20.81
C GLY A 574 -3.79 26.10 -22.33
N GLY A 575 -3.40 27.26 -22.87
CA GLY A 575 -3.22 27.46 -24.29
C GLY A 575 -2.05 26.69 -24.90
N ALA A 576 -1.11 26.18 -24.09
CA ALA A 576 0.10 25.52 -24.59
C ALA A 576 -0.23 24.28 -25.45
N TYR A 577 -1.07 23.36 -24.95
CA TYR A 577 -1.48 22.17 -25.73
C TYR A 577 -2.35 22.53 -26.93
N ARG A 578 -3.17 23.58 -26.84
CA ARG A 578 -3.97 24.07 -27.97
C ARG A 578 -3.10 24.65 -29.06
N THR A 579 -2.11 25.45 -28.68
CA THR A 579 -1.12 26.00 -29.62
C THR A 579 -0.28 24.90 -30.27
N ALA A 580 0.23 23.95 -29.46
CA ALA A 580 0.95 22.80 -29.98
C ALA A 580 0.09 21.95 -30.94
N ARG A 581 -1.20 21.79 -30.67
CA ARG A 581 -2.13 21.11 -31.57
C ARG A 581 -2.24 21.84 -32.93
N ASP A 582 -2.35 23.16 -32.91
CA ASP A 582 -2.49 23.94 -34.13
C ASP A 582 -1.21 23.90 -34.94
N GLU A 583 -0.01 23.97 -34.30
CA GLU A 583 1.29 23.78 -34.91
C GLU A 583 1.45 22.40 -35.57
N LEU A 584 1.09 21.33 -34.83
CA LEU A 584 1.14 19.95 -35.34
C LEU A 584 0.20 19.77 -36.55
N ARG A 585 -1.03 20.28 -36.48
CA ARG A 585 -2.01 20.22 -37.59
C ARG A 585 -1.53 20.97 -38.83
N HIS A 586 -0.91 22.15 -38.64
CA HIS A 586 -0.38 22.94 -39.73
C HIS A 586 0.65 22.15 -40.57
N TYR A 587 1.49 21.36 -39.89
CA TYR A 587 2.52 20.52 -40.52
C TYR A 587 2.05 19.06 -40.75
N GLN A 588 0.78 18.79 -40.60
CA GLN A 588 0.16 17.49 -40.86
C GLN A 588 0.72 16.37 -39.98
N PHE A 589 1.11 16.67 -38.74
CA PHE A 589 1.52 15.72 -37.74
C PHE A 589 0.33 15.24 -36.89
N ASP A 590 0.48 14.10 -36.27
CA ASP A 590 -0.51 13.50 -35.34
C ASP A 590 -0.72 14.39 -34.11
N THR A 591 -1.97 14.61 -33.72
CA THR A 591 -2.35 15.45 -32.58
C THR A 591 -2.88 14.66 -31.41
N ARG A 592 -2.92 13.32 -31.48
CA ARG A 592 -3.53 12.46 -30.45
C ARG A 592 -3.02 12.77 -29.05
N PHE A 593 -1.69 12.98 -28.88
CA PHE A 593 -1.11 13.29 -27.58
C PHE A 593 -1.70 14.58 -26.97
N VAL A 594 -1.70 15.66 -27.72
CA VAL A 594 -2.20 16.96 -27.25
C VAL A 594 -3.74 17.00 -27.17
N ASP A 595 -4.45 16.30 -28.05
CA ASP A 595 -5.91 16.20 -28.00
C ASP A 595 -6.36 15.42 -26.76
N LEU A 596 -5.63 14.38 -26.36
CA LEU A 596 -5.89 13.61 -25.15
C LEU A 596 -5.76 14.49 -23.90
N HIS A 597 -4.65 15.22 -23.74
CA HIS A 597 -4.43 16.13 -22.60
C HIS A 597 -5.45 17.27 -22.55
N ASN A 598 -5.83 17.84 -23.68
CA ASN A 598 -6.92 18.82 -23.73
C ASN A 598 -8.27 18.28 -23.22
N THR A 599 -8.42 16.95 -23.11
CA THR A 599 -9.63 16.29 -22.64
C THR A 599 -9.52 15.89 -21.17
N ILE A 600 -8.41 15.26 -20.77
CA ILE A 600 -8.26 14.68 -19.44
C ILE A 600 -7.90 15.70 -18.36
N ASP A 601 -7.23 16.80 -18.71
CA ASP A 601 -6.76 17.83 -17.77
C ASP A 601 -7.81 18.90 -17.43
N ASN A 602 -9.08 18.58 -17.59
CA ASN A 602 -10.14 19.56 -17.35
C ASN A 602 -10.37 19.84 -15.86
N VAL A 603 -10.93 21.03 -15.58
CA VAL A 603 -11.16 21.54 -14.21
C VAL A 603 -12.44 21.02 -13.55
N SER A 604 -13.29 20.30 -14.27
CA SER A 604 -14.59 19.85 -13.76
C SER A 604 -14.49 18.50 -13.05
N THR A 605 -13.94 17.49 -13.73
CA THR A 605 -13.83 16.11 -13.26
C THR A 605 -12.54 15.45 -13.69
N GLY A 606 -11.69 16.14 -14.44
CA GLY A 606 -10.42 15.63 -14.95
C GLY A 606 -9.29 15.72 -13.92
N HIS A 607 -8.08 15.53 -14.39
CA HIS A 607 -6.89 15.45 -13.55
C HIS A 607 -6.67 16.72 -12.73
N SER A 608 -6.94 17.92 -13.27
CA SER A 608 -6.83 19.18 -12.51
C SER A 608 -7.76 19.21 -11.30
N ALA A 609 -9.02 18.75 -11.46
CA ALA A 609 -9.98 18.66 -10.36
C ALA A 609 -9.57 17.60 -9.34
N MET A 610 -9.06 16.44 -9.80
CA MET A 610 -8.55 15.39 -8.91
C MET A 610 -7.31 15.86 -8.13
N ALA A 611 -6.42 16.60 -8.74
CA ALA A 611 -5.25 17.19 -8.08
C ALA A 611 -5.65 18.19 -6.98
N LEU A 612 -6.64 19.05 -7.27
CA LEU A 612 -7.23 19.97 -6.30
C LEU A 612 -7.81 19.19 -5.11
N GLN A 613 -8.66 18.20 -5.37
CA GLN A 613 -9.29 17.37 -4.34
C GLN A 613 -8.26 16.63 -3.48
N ALA A 614 -7.18 16.13 -4.06
CA ALA A 614 -6.11 15.45 -3.32
C ALA A 614 -5.42 16.40 -2.32
N ILE A 615 -5.22 17.68 -2.68
CA ILE A 615 -4.70 18.70 -1.77
C ILE A 615 -5.70 18.99 -0.65
N GLU A 616 -7.00 19.12 -0.97
CA GLU A 616 -8.04 19.35 0.04
C GLU A 616 -8.07 18.24 1.09
N LEU A 617 -8.09 16.97 0.66
CA LEU A 617 -8.03 15.81 1.55
C LEU A 617 -6.77 15.80 2.43
N TYR A 618 -5.63 16.18 1.87
CA TYR A 618 -4.38 16.27 2.61
C TYR A 618 -4.43 17.36 3.68
N MET A 619 -4.93 18.54 3.32
CA MET A 619 -5.00 19.67 4.23
C MET A 619 -6.06 19.47 5.33
N ASP A 620 -7.16 18.75 5.06
CA ASP A 620 -8.11 18.32 6.09
C ASP A 620 -7.44 17.49 7.18
N ALA A 621 -6.64 16.48 6.78
CA ALA A 621 -5.90 15.67 7.72
C ALA A 621 -4.86 16.48 8.50
N ALA A 622 -4.18 17.43 7.84
CA ALA A 622 -3.20 18.31 8.47
C ALA A 622 -3.87 19.28 9.48
N LEU A 623 -5.05 19.83 9.16
CA LEU A 623 -5.81 20.72 10.04
C LEU A 623 -6.39 19.97 11.26
N ALA A 624 -6.81 18.72 11.07
CA ALA A 624 -7.38 17.91 12.15
C ALA A 624 -6.34 17.48 13.20
N THR A 625 -5.06 17.33 12.80
CA THR A 625 -4.01 16.73 13.64
C THR A 625 -2.97 17.72 14.15
N ALA A 626 -2.89 18.92 13.58
CA ALA A 626 -1.78 19.84 13.81
C ALA A 626 -2.26 21.23 14.31
N SER A 627 -1.33 22.00 14.92
CA SER A 627 -1.54 23.41 15.20
C SER A 627 -1.64 24.23 13.90
N LEU A 628 -2.22 25.43 13.96
CA LEU A 628 -2.30 26.35 12.81
C LEU A 628 -0.90 26.62 12.17
N ALA A 629 0.14 26.73 13.00
CA ALA A 629 1.49 26.92 12.50
C ALA A 629 2.02 25.69 11.73
N ALA A 630 1.68 24.49 12.18
CA ALA A 630 2.06 23.27 11.50
C ALA A 630 1.28 23.07 10.19
N SER A 631 0.00 23.44 10.13
CA SER A 631 -0.78 23.38 8.88
C SER A 631 -0.30 24.40 7.85
N SER A 632 0.09 25.62 8.27
CA SER A 632 0.73 26.60 7.38
C SER A 632 2.06 26.09 6.81
N THR A 633 2.82 25.32 7.58
CA THR A 633 4.04 24.66 7.10
C THR A 633 3.72 23.62 6.01
N GLN A 634 2.65 22.81 6.19
CA GLN A 634 2.26 21.83 5.17
C GLN A 634 1.78 22.52 3.88
N TRP A 635 1.02 23.60 4.01
CA TRP A 635 0.61 24.40 2.83
C TRP A 635 1.81 24.97 2.07
N ARG A 636 2.82 25.50 2.75
CA ARG A 636 4.07 25.95 2.12
C ARG A 636 4.80 24.82 1.39
N ARG A 637 4.79 23.60 1.93
CA ARG A 637 5.35 22.42 1.26
C ARG A 637 4.58 22.06 -0.01
N VAL A 638 3.25 22.10 0.02
CA VAL A 638 2.41 21.90 -1.19
C VAL A 638 2.79 22.94 -2.23
N TRP A 639 2.88 24.21 -1.83
CA TRP A 639 3.25 25.28 -2.75
C TRP A 639 4.67 25.18 -3.30
N THR A 640 5.60 24.69 -2.52
CA THR A 640 6.97 24.35 -2.97
C THR A 640 6.92 23.32 -4.10
N GLY A 641 6.09 22.31 -3.96
CA GLY A 641 5.88 21.30 -5.01
C GLY A 641 5.29 21.91 -6.28
N PHE A 642 4.28 22.77 -6.15
CA PHE A 642 3.70 23.48 -7.29
C PHE A 642 4.76 24.27 -8.07
N ARG A 643 5.66 24.97 -7.38
CA ARG A 643 6.75 25.72 -7.97
C ARG A 643 7.88 24.85 -8.55
N ALA A 644 7.96 23.61 -8.11
CA ALA A 644 9.01 22.69 -8.56
C ALA A 644 8.91 22.29 -10.04
N LEU A 645 7.76 22.47 -10.69
CA LEU A 645 7.59 22.21 -12.13
C LEU A 645 8.44 23.16 -13.00
N ALA A 646 8.52 24.42 -12.63
CA ALA A 646 9.16 25.45 -13.44
C ALA A 646 10.13 26.31 -12.61
N ILE A 647 11.30 25.78 -12.30
CA ILE A 647 12.35 26.53 -11.60
C ILE A 647 13.12 27.39 -12.59
N PRO A 648 13.11 28.75 -12.49
CA PRO A 648 13.86 29.61 -13.35
C PRO A 648 15.36 29.29 -13.29
N ARG A 649 16.00 29.20 -14.47
CA ARG A 649 17.44 29.03 -14.51
C ARG A 649 18.09 30.32 -14.04
N ARG A 650 18.92 30.28 -12.98
CA ARG A 650 19.75 31.42 -12.58
C ARG A 650 20.66 31.80 -13.73
N ARG A 651 20.54 33.05 -14.24
CA ARG A 651 21.56 33.61 -15.10
C ARG A 651 22.83 33.75 -14.28
N TRP A 652 23.98 33.34 -14.83
CA TRP A 652 25.30 33.33 -14.17
C TRP A 652 25.68 34.66 -13.50
N LYS A 653 25.07 35.78 -13.87
CA LYS A 653 25.31 37.09 -13.27
C LYS A 653 24.75 37.26 -11.83
N GLU A 654 23.85 36.41 -11.36
CA GLU A 654 23.25 36.52 -10.03
C GLU A 654 23.94 35.63 -8.98
N VAL A 655 24.87 34.75 -9.40
CA VAL A 655 25.60 33.84 -8.53
C VAL A 655 26.59 34.57 -7.62
N PHE A 656 27.00 35.76 -7.97
CA PHE A 656 27.96 36.58 -7.19
C PHE A 656 27.31 37.58 -6.23
N ALA A 657 26.00 37.71 -6.24
CA ALA A 657 25.29 38.55 -5.30
C ALA A 657 24.54 37.68 -4.28
N LYS A 658 25.16 37.58 -3.10
CA LYS A 658 24.61 36.99 -1.86
C LYS A 658 24.74 35.48 -1.69
N SER A 659 25.93 35.07 -1.30
CA SER A 659 26.17 33.98 -0.36
C SER A 659 25.86 34.48 1.05
N THR A 660 24.61 34.30 1.50
CA THR A 660 24.25 34.33 2.94
C THR A 660 22.96 33.53 3.10
N TYR A 661 23.09 32.20 3.14
CA TYR A 661 22.13 31.35 3.82
C TYR A 661 22.91 30.29 4.59
N THR A 662 22.98 30.53 5.87
CA THR A 662 23.31 29.51 6.89
C THR A 662 22.08 28.62 7.08
N VAL A 663 22.34 27.34 7.20
CA VAL A 663 21.53 26.14 7.44
C VAL A 663 20.31 26.34 8.35
#